data_8dbb3d04a65b7659ad84f508cd441eed
#
_entry.id   8dbb3d04a65b7659ad84f508cd441eed
#
_cell.length_a   1.000
_cell.length_b   1.000
_cell.length_c   1.000
_cell.angle_alpha   90.00
_cell.angle_beta   90.00
_cell.angle_gamma   90.00
#
_symmetry.space_group_name_H-M   'P 1'
#
loop_
_entity.id
_entity.type
_entity.pdbx_description
1 polymer ?
#
loop_
_entity_poly.entity_id
_entity_poly.type
_entity_poly.pdbx_seq_one_letter_code
_entity_poly.pdbx_strand_id
1 'polypeptide(L)'
;MLAACSSKSSTSGTTYSNIYGSDPETLDYITSIMGGTKAVLTNGVDGLMEADKYGNLVPSVAEDWSVSKDGLTYTYKIRKGIKWYTSEGEEYANVTAKDFVTGLKHAADSKAGGIYLVQDSIAGLSDYLSGTNKDFSNVGVKAIDDYTLQYTLKQPEPYWNSKTTYSLLFPVNEDFLKNKGKDFGKSTDPTSILYNGPFLLKSLTAKSSIELVKNEHYWDKKNVHFDAIKFSYYDGSDQDALVRGFTDGAYNFARVFPTSSNYASVEKKYKDNIFYTEPGASTLAIGVNIDRQSYKFSAKKTDAEKTSTKKALLNKDFRQSINFAIDRTAYQSQVNGKDGATLAVRNLFVPSDFVSAGDKTFGDLVTEKMSSYGDEWSGVNFADSQDGLYNAEKAKTEFAKAKDALQADGVQFPVHLDLPVDQSSKLNVAQAQSLKQTIEKSLGSENVVIDINQLSSDDLENATVNAANAAAEDWDISNSVAWAPDYQDPSTYLDIFKTTSSENTKDFMGYDDPNNAAAAQVGLKDYDALLNSAASETSDLNVRYDRYAQAQAWLEDSSLVIPLTVGNGAAPVISRLTPFTGASIQVGDKNSSDYFKYVKPQEKVVTKKEYEQSREKWLKEKKESNEKAQKDLEKHVK
;
A
#
# COMPACT_ATOMS: atom_id res chain seq x y z
N MET A 1 -41.23 -26.71 -31.87
CA MET A 1 -41.31 -25.45 -31.13
C MET A 1 -41.03 -25.71 -29.67
N LEU A 2 -39.81 -25.45 -29.23
CA LEU A 2 -39.42 -25.51 -27.82
C LEU A 2 -39.24 -24.06 -27.38
N ALA A 3 -40.17 -23.59 -26.58
CA ALA A 3 -40.09 -22.29 -25.94
C ALA A 3 -39.14 -22.37 -24.75
N ALA A 4 -37.98 -21.77 -24.85
CA ALA A 4 -37.09 -21.56 -23.72
C ALA A 4 -37.68 -20.44 -22.85
N CYS A 5 -38.31 -20.81 -21.74
CA CYS A 5 -38.65 -19.87 -20.68
C CYS A 5 -37.37 -19.42 -19.97
N SER A 6 -36.85 -18.28 -20.32
CA SER A 6 -35.90 -17.56 -19.47
C SER A 6 -36.68 -17.01 -18.29
N SER A 7 -36.63 -17.68 -17.15
CA SER A 7 -37.09 -17.12 -15.89
C SER A 7 -36.15 -15.97 -15.50
N LYS A 8 -36.59 -14.74 -15.78
CA LYS A 8 -36.07 -13.56 -15.08
C LYS A 8 -36.44 -13.70 -13.61
N SER A 9 -35.52 -14.17 -12.79
CA SER A 9 -35.63 -13.98 -11.35
C SER A 9 -35.44 -12.49 -11.07
N SER A 10 -36.51 -11.77 -10.94
CA SER A 10 -36.51 -10.39 -10.43
C SER A 10 -36.25 -10.43 -8.93
N THR A 11 -34.99 -10.56 -8.51
CA THR A 11 -34.58 -10.05 -7.22
C THR A 11 -34.42 -8.55 -7.40
N SER A 12 -35.38 -7.79 -6.90
CA SER A 12 -35.42 -6.33 -6.96
C SER A 12 -34.41 -5.64 -6.02
N GLY A 13 -33.23 -6.21 -5.85
CA GLY A 13 -32.18 -5.70 -4.98
C GLY A 13 -31.01 -5.13 -5.77
N THR A 14 -30.33 -4.11 -5.21
CA THR A 14 -29.15 -3.49 -5.80
C THR A 14 -27.92 -4.34 -5.52
N THR A 15 -27.29 -4.86 -6.56
CA THR A 15 -26.11 -5.70 -6.44
C THR A 15 -24.85 -4.95 -6.88
N TYR A 16 -23.80 -4.97 -6.05
CA TYR A 16 -22.45 -4.64 -6.49
C TYR A 16 -21.85 -5.87 -7.17
N SER A 17 -21.43 -5.72 -8.41
CA SER A 17 -20.84 -6.81 -9.19
C SER A 17 -19.48 -6.40 -9.74
N ASN A 18 -18.47 -7.23 -9.50
CA ASN A 18 -17.10 -7.01 -9.96
C ASN A 18 -16.36 -8.36 -10.10
N ILE A 19 -15.07 -8.30 -10.33
CA ILE A 19 -14.18 -9.45 -10.45
C ILE A 19 -13.39 -9.69 -9.16
N TYR A 20 -12.83 -10.94 -9.04
CA TYR A 20 -11.76 -11.26 -8.10
C TYR A 20 -10.72 -12.16 -8.80
N GLY A 21 -9.46 -12.06 -8.38
CA GLY A 21 -8.33 -12.71 -9.07
C GLY A 21 -7.80 -13.98 -8.37
N SER A 22 -8.03 -14.13 -7.07
CA SER A 22 -7.55 -15.28 -6.30
C SER A 22 -8.56 -15.71 -5.25
N ASP A 23 -8.78 -17.04 -5.15
CA ASP A 23 -9.65 -17.60 -4.13
C ASP A 23 -9.11 -17.32 -2.72
N PRO A 24 -9.98 -17.12 -1.72
CA PRO A 24 -9.57 -17.13 -0.33
C PRO A 24 -8.90 -18.47 0.03
N GLU A 25 -7.70 -18.40 0.60
CA GLU A 25 -7.00 -19.59 1.10
C GLU A 25 -7.65 -20.14 2.38
N THR A 26 -8.22 -19.23 3.18
CA THR A 26 -8.93 -19.48 4.42
C THR A 26 -9.98 -18.38 4.63
N LEU A 27 -11.01 -18.66 5.43
CA LEU A 27 -11.92 -17.65 6.00
C LEU A 27 -11.49 -17.24 7.42
N ASP A 28 -10.40 -17.77 7.95
CA ASP A 28 -9.80 -17.28 9.19
C ASP A 28 -9.12 -15.92 8.94
N TYR A 29 -9.91 -14.86 9.09
CA TYR A 29 -9.49 -13.48 8.85
C TYR A 29 -8.40 -12.98 9.81
N ILE A 30 -8.21 -13.67 10.93
CA ILE A 30 -7.17 -13.33 11.91
C ILE A 30 -5.78 -13.74 11.40
N THR A 31 -5.69 -14.91 10.75
CA THR A 31 -4.40 -15.53 10.43
C THR A 31 -3.89 -15.19 9.04
N SER A 32 -4.78 -14.85 8.10
CA SER A 32 -4.41 -14.59 6.70
C SER A 32 -4.08 -13.13 6.43
N ILE A 33 -3.02 -12.91 5.66
CA ILE A 33 -2.66 -11.61 5.08
C ILE A 33 -2.99 -11.55 3.57
N MET A 34 -3.54 -12.61 3.00
CA MET A 34 -3.75 -12.74 1.56
C MET A 34 -4.97 -11.95 1.07
N GLY A 35 -4.79 -11.27 -0.06
CA GLY A 35 -5.81 -10.39 -0.64
C GLY A 35 -7.14 -11.09 -0.93
N GLY A 36 -7.13 -12.37 -1.37
CA GLY A 36 -8.36 -13.14 -1.62
C GLY A 36 -9.23 -13.31 -0.38
N THR A 37 -8.62 -13.58 0.78
CA THR A 37 -9.33 -13.65 2.06
C THR A 37 -9.83 -12.28 2.50
N LYS A 38 -8.98 -11.25 2.40
CA LYS A 38 -9.30 -9.89 2.82
C LYS A 38 -10.48 -9.30 2.04
N ALA A 39 -10.50 -9.43 0.72
CA ALA A 39 -11.57 -8.90 -0.13
C ALA A 39 -12.98 -9.39 0.27
N VAL A 40 -13.07 -10.62 0.78
CA VAL A 40 -14.33 -11.18 1.26
C VAL A 40 -14.65 -10.71 2.68
N LEU A 41 -13.71 -10.89 3.60
CA LEU A 41 -13.97 -10.81 5.04
C LEU A 41 -13.96 -9.40 5.59
N THR A 42 -13.34 -8.45 4.87
CA THR A 42 -13.43 -7.02 5.18
C THR A 42 -14.87 -6.50 5.19
N ASN A 43 -15.78 -7.15 4.43
CA ASN A 43 -17.20 -6.83 4.39
C ASN A 43 -18.05 -7.67 5.36
N GLY A 44 -17.51 -8.76 5.89
CA GLY A 44 -18.21 -9.68 6.79
C GLY A 44 -17.98 -9.46 8.28
N VAL A 45 -16.82 -8.89 8.65
CA VAL A 45 -16.42 -8.68 10.05
C VAL A 45 -15.91 -7.27 10.25
N ASP A 46 -16.38 -6.62 11.32
CA ASP A 46 -15.94 -5.29 11.72
C ASP A 46 -15.02 -5.35 12.95
N GLY A 47 -14.02 -4.43 12.95
CA GLY A 47 -13.13 -4.17 14.06
C GLY A 47 -13.53 -2.92 14.88
N LEU A 48 -12.59 -2.41 15.69
CA LEU A 48 -12.82 -1.26 16.58
C LEU A 48 -13.08 0.03 15.80
N MET A 49 -12.27 0.29 14.77
CA MET A 49 -12.28 1.51 13.98
C MET A 49 -12.46 1.17 12.50
N GLU A 50 -12.93 2.15 11.75
CA GLU A 50 -13.03 2.14 10.28
C GLU A 50 -12.66 3.51 9.74
N ALA A 51 -12.66 3.73 8.43
CA ALA A 51 -12.43 5.05 7.85
C ALA A 51 -13.69 5.61 7.21
N ASP A 52 -13.83 6.93 7.28
CA ASP A 52 -14.83 7.68 6.52
C ASP A 52 -14.39 7.92 5.05
N LYS A 53 -15.24 8.57 4.28
CA LYS A 53 -14.96 8.90 2.88
C LYS A 53 -13.80 9.91 2.66
N TYR A 54 -13.27 10.48 3.74
CA TYR A 54 -12.13 11.42 3.69
C TYR A 54 -10.84 10.81 4.21
N GLY A 55 -10.88 9.55 4.67
CA GLY A 55 -9.73 8.83 5.20
C GLY A 55 -9.49 9.03 6.69
N ASN A 56 -10.39 9.74 7.40
CA ASN A 56 -10.29 9.84 8.85
C ASN A 56 -10.77 8.56 9.54
N LEU A 57 -10.05 8.16 10.56
CA LEU A 57 -10.46 7.04 11.41
C LEU A 57 -11.64 7.43 12.28
N VAL A 58 -12.68 6.63 12.21
CA VAL A 58 -13.93 6.82 12.97
C VAL A 58 -14.29 5.54 13.73
N PRO A 59 -14.99 5.65 14.89
CA PRO A 59 -15.46 4.49 15.63
C PRO A 59 -16.40 3.59 14.81
N SER A 60 -16.18 2.25 14.89
CA SER A 60 -17.01 1.21 14.30
C SER A 60 -17.65 0.34 15.38
N VAL A 61 -17.10 -0.85 15.70
CA VAL A 61 -17.57 -1.64 16.86
C VAL A 61 -17.32 -0.90 18.19
N ALA A 62 -16.25 -0.12 18.27
CA ALA A 62 -16.16 0.87 19.33
C ALA A 62 -17.18 2.00 19.11
N GLU A 63 -17.79 2.52 20.17
CA GLU A 63 -18.58 3.76 20.13
C GLU A 63 -17.75 4.99 20.47
N ASP A 64 -16.67 4.81 21.27
CA ASP A 64 -15.76 5.85 21.71
C ASP A 64 -14.40 5.23 22.10
N TRP A 65 -13.38 6.05 22.21
CA TRP A 65 -12.05 5.64 22.64
C TRP A 65 -11.32 6.76 23.38
N SER A 66 -10.28 6.38 24.12
CA SER A 66 -9.37 7.35 24.76
C SER A 66 -7.97 6.76 24.86
N VAL A 67 -6.98 7.63 24.98
CA VAL A 67 -5.58 7.29 25.23
C VAL A 67 -5.09 8.01 26.48
N SER A 68 -4.27 7.35 27.31
CA SER A 68 -3.63 7.95 28.48
C SER A 68 -2.64 9.05 28.07
N LYS A 69 -2.35 10.00 28.95
CA LYS A 69 -1.43 11.13 28.70
C LYS A 69 -0.03 10.70 28.27
N ASP A 70 0.43 9.53 28.73
CA ASP A 70 1.71 8.96 28.33
C ASP A 70 1.68 8.23 26.97
N GLY A 71 0.49 8.17 26.33
CA GLY A 71 0.30 7.53 25.03
C GLY A 71 0.34 6.00 25.06
N LEU A 72 0.40 5.37 26.25
CA LEU A 72 0.63 3.92 26.36
C LEU A 72 -0.66 3.10 26.48
N THR A 73 -1.75 3.67 27.01
CA THR A 73 -2.97 2.92 27.27
C THR A 73 -4.12 3.44 26.45
N TYR A 74 -4.60 2.62 25.51
CA TYR A 74 -5.79 2.88 24.71
C TYR A 74 -6.98 2.14 25.31
N THR A 75 -8.08 2.86 25.57
CA THR A 75 -9.32 2.30 26.12
C THR A 75 -10.46 2.54 25.13
N TYR A 76 -11.15 1.47 24.74
CA TYR A 76 -12.27 1.47 23.81
C TYR A 76 -13.56 1.09 24.53
N LYS A 77 -14.62 1.85 24.27
CA LYS A 77 -15.98 1.48 24.66
C LYS A 77 -16.63 0.71 23.53
N ILE A 78 -16.94 -0.55 23.75
CA ILE A 78 -17.62 -1.41 22.78
C ILE A 78 -19.09 -1.01 22.71
N ARG A 79 -19.60 -0.82 21.51
CA ARG A 79 -21.00 -0.48 21.24
C ARG A 79 -21.91 -1.60 21.69
N LYS A 80 -22.88 -1.30 22.58
CA LYS A 80 -23.88 -2.26 23.03
C LYS A 80 -24.85 -2.61 21.90
N GLY A 81 -25.26 -3.87 21.86
CA GLY A 81 -26.27 -4.35 20.91
C GLY A 81 -25.71 -4.84 19.57
N ILE A 82 -24.39 -4.75 19.34
CA ILE A 82 -23.77 -5.44 18.22
C ILE A 82 -23.75 -6.94 18.54
N LYS A 83 -24.14 -7.74 17.54
CA LYS A 83 -24.23 -9.20 17.70
C LYS A 83 -23.42 -9.93 16.63
N TRP A 84 -23.05 -11.13 16.97
CA TRP A 84 -22.58 -12.14 16.05
C TRP A 84 -23.75 -12.81 15.33
N TYR A 85 -23.60 -13.06 14.03
CA TYR A 85 -24.58 -13.73 13.18
C TYR A 85 -23.94 -14.91 12.49
N THR A 86 -24.74 -15.96 12.21
CA THR A 86 -24.36 -17.03 11.30
C THR A 86 -24.41 -16.54 9.85
N SER A 87 -23.91 -17.33 8.90
CA SER A 87 -24.05 -17.06 7.45
C SER A 87 -25.51 -16.97 6.97
N GLU A 88 -26.46 -17.56 7.72
CA GLU A 88 -27.90 -17.49 7.45
C GLU A 88 -28.57 -16.27 8.11
N GLY A 89 -27.82 -15.45 8.84
CA GLY A 89 -28.32 -14.24 9.52
C GLY A 89 -28.99 -14.51 10.87
N GLU A 90 -28.82 -15.69 11.45
CA GLU A 90 -29.31 -16.01 12.78
C GLU A 90 -28.40 -15.40 13.85
N GLU A 91 -29.00 -14.85 14.89
CA GLU A 91 -28.26 -14.31 16.04
C GLU A 91 -27.56 -15.44 16.80
N TYR A 92 -26.27 -15.23 17.13
CA TYR A 92 -25.46 -16.20 17.89
C TYR A 92 -25.16 -15.71 19.30
N ALA A 93 -24.55 -14.53 19.44
CA ALA A 93 -24.14 -13.93 20.73
C ALA A 93 -23.95 -12.42 20.58
N ASN A 94 -23.79 -11.70 21.69
CA ASN A 94 -23.34 -10.31 21.67
C ASN A 94 -21.84 -10.25 21.35
N VAL A 95 -21.40 -9.20 20.64
CA VAL A 95 -19.98 -8.86 20.52
C VAL A 95 -19.56 -8.15 21.80
N THR A 96 -18.48 -8.61 22.41
CA THR A 96 -17.96 -8.10 23.68
C THR A 96 -16.46 -7.79 23.61
N ALA A 97 -15.94 -7.09 24.60
CA ALA A 97 -14.50 -6.81 24.75
C ALA A 97 -13.67 -8.10 24.83
N LYS A 98 -14.22 -9.17 25.38
CA LYS A 98 -13.56 -10.48 25.47
C LYS A 98 -13.28 -11.07 24.08
N ASP A 99 -14.12 -10.80 23.08
CA ASP A 99 -13.94 -11.34 21.73
C ASP A 99 -12.67 -10.76 21.08
N PHE A 100 -12.28 -9.52 21.40
CA PHE A 100 -11.02 -8.92 20.92
C PHE A 100 -9.80 -9.54 21.60
N VAL A 101 -9.89 -9.87 22.89
CA VAL A 101 -8.84 -10.61 23.61
C VAL A 101 -8.67 -11.99 22.99
N THR A 102 -9.77 -12.67 22.68
CA THR A 102 -9.77 -13.98 22.00
C THR A 102 -9.14 -13.89 20.61
N GLY A 103 -9.48 -12.86 19.83
CA GLY A 103 -8.93 -12.62 18.50
C GLY A 103 -7.41 -12.49 18.51
N LEU A 104 -6.86 -11.61 19.39
CA LEU A 104 -5.41 -11.44 19.50
C LEU A 104 -4.71 -12.70 20.03
N LYS A 105 -5.34 -13.43 20.97
CA LYS A 105 -4.80 -14.70 21.44
C LYS A 105 -4.75 -15.72 20.31
N HIS A 106 -5.81 -15.84 19.52
CA HIS A 106 -5.84 -16.71 18.35
C HIS A 106 -4.76 -16.34 17.33
N ALA A 107 -4.55 -15.04 17.05
CA ALA A 107 -3.47 -14.55 16.21
C ALA A 107 -2.08 -14.98 16.71
N ALA A 108 -1.84 -14.83 18.00
CA ALA A 108 -0.55 -15.18 18.62
C ALA A 108 -0.31 -16.70 18.62
N ASP A 109 -1.31 -17.50 19.03
CA ASP A 109 -1.20 -18.97 19.10
C ASP A 109 -1.01 -19.60 17.72
N SER A 110 -1.65 -19.03 16.69
CA SER A 110 -1.56 -19.47 15.30
C SER A 110 -0.35 -18.91 14.55
N LYS A 111 0.42 -18.00 15.16
CA LYS A 111 1.52 -17.26 14.51
C LYS A 111 1.03 -16.60 13.21
N ALA A 112 -0.06 -15.84 13.31
CA ALA A 112 -0.70 -15.17 12.19
C ALA A 112 0.31 -14.40 11.32
N GLY A 113 0.15 -14.43 10.00
CA GLY A 113 1.07 -13.77 9.07
C GLY A 113 1.23 -12.28 9.30
N GLY A 114 0.18 -11.58 9.79
CA GLY A 114 0.21 -10.16 10.13
C GLY A 114 0.72 -9.82 11.53
N ILE A 115 1.14 -10.79 12.35
CA ILE A 115 1.48 -10.55 13.76
C ILE A 115 2.64 -9.55 13.95
N TYR A 116 3.52 -9.42 12.96
CA TYR A 116 4.63 -8.45 12.95
C TYR A 116 4.16 -7.00 13.13
N LEU A 117 2.95 -6.66 12.66
CA LEU A 117 2.36 -5.32 12.79
C LEU A 117 2.20 -4.86 14.24
N VAL A 118 2.06 -5.80 15.18
CA VAL A 118 1.70 -5.50 16.58
C VAL A 118 2.57 -6.20 17.61
N GLN A 119 3.44 -7.15 17.22
CA GLN A 119 4.26 -7.91 18.16
C GLN A 119 5.17 -7.04 19.04
N ASP A 120 5.70 -5.94 18.47
CA ASP A 120 6.55 -4.99 19.17
C ASP A 120 5.79 -3.76 19.71
N SER A 121 4.51 -3.63 19.35
CA SER A 121 3.62 -2.57 19.81
C SER A 121 2.96 -2.91 21.14
N ILE A 122 2.36 -4.11 21.26
CA ILE A 122 1.59 -4.52 22.44
C ILE A 122 2.54 -5.05 23.51
N ALA A 123 2.45 -4.49 24.72
CA ALA A 123 3.28 -4.91 25.86
C ALA A 123 3.15 -6.43 26.12
N GLY A 124 4.26 -7.12 26.30
CA GLY A 124 4.33 -8.56 26.61
C GLY A 124 4.01 -9.50 25.44
N LEU A 125 3.60 -9.00 24.27
CA LEU A 125 3.25 -9.87 23.13
C LEU A 125 4.49 -10.57 22.55
N SER A 126 5.61 -9.88 22.37
CA SER A 126 6.87 -10.48 21.92
C SER A 126 7.36 -11.60 22.85
N ASP A 127 7.22 -11.40 24.17
CA ASP A 127 7.61 -12.41 25.16
C ASP A 127 6.68 -13.64 25.10
N TYR A 128 5.40 -13.45 24.81
CA TYR A 128 4.47 -14.54 24.59
C TYR A 128 4.80 -15.32 23.32
N LEU A 129 5.03 -14.64 22.23
CA LEU A 129 5.37 -15.25 20.92
C LEU A 129 6.69 -16.03 20.95
N SER A 130 7.69 -15.54 21.70
CA SER A 130 8.99 -16.23 21.87
C SER A 130 8.92 -17.41 22.85
N GLY A 131 7.82 -17.54 23.61
CA GLY A 131 7.66 -18.54 24.67
C GLY A 131 8.40 -18.21 25.97
N THR A 132 9.00 -17.01 26.08
CA THR A 132 9.59 -16.50 27.34
C THR A 132 8.53 -16.35 28.42
N ASN A 133 7.34 -15.90 28.06
CA ASN A 133 6.15 -15.88 28.90
C ASN A 133 5.03 -16.71 28.22
N LYS A 134 4.51 -17.72 28.93
CA LYS A 134 3.46 -18.61 28.40
C LYS A 134 2.05 -18.22 28.84
N ASP A 135 1.91 -17.21 29.70
CA ASP A 135 0.63 -16.76 30.20
C ASP A 135 0.16 -15.52 29.40
N PHE A 136 -0.85 -15.72 28.54
CA PHE A 136 -1.41 -14.64 27.73
C PHE A 136 -2.03 -13.51 28.55
N SER A 137 -2.39 -13.74 29.82
CA SER A 137 -2.91 -12.70 30.71
C SER A 137 -1.91 -11.56 30.98
N ASN A 138 -0.62 -11.79 30.71
CA ASN A 138 0.45 -10.78 30.80
C ASN A 138 0.61 -9.94 29.50
N VAL A 139 -0.11 -10.30 28.43
CA VAL A 139 -0.14 -9.50 27.21
C VAL A 139 -1.03 -8.27 27.43
N GLY A 140 -0.63 -7.13 26.90
CA GLY A 140 -1.27 -5.83 27.06
C GLY A 140 -2.61 -5.70 26.32
N VAL A 141 -3.49 -6.69 26.43
CA VAL A 141 -4.89 -6.63 25.96
C VAL A 141 -5.80 -7.17 27.06
N LYS A 142 -6.81 -6.38 27.46
CA LYS A 142 -7.70 -6.76 28.58
C LYS A 142 -9.13 -6.33 28.30
N ALA A 143 -10.09 -7.24 28.54
CA ALA A 143 -11.48 -6.91 28.75
C ALA A 143 -11.65 -6.49 30.23
N ILE A 144 -11.85 -5.20 30.50
CA ILE A 144 -12.08 -4.65 31.84
C ILE A 144 -13.48 -5.04 32.32
N ASP A 145 -14.43 -4.99 31.39
CA ASP A 145 -15.79 -5.52 31.51
C ASP A 145 -16.27 -5.93 30.09
N ASP A 146 -17.53 -6.35 29.95
CA ASP A 146 -18.07 -6.82 28.66
C ASP A 146 -17.98 -5.76 27.55
N TYR A 147 -17.94 -4.48 27.87
CA TYR A 147 -17.98 -3.37 26.91
C TYR A 147 -16.84 -2.38 27.04
N THR A 148 -15.80 -2.72 27.81
CA THR A 148 -14.60 -1.90 27.96
C THR A 148 -13.36 -2.74 27.64
N LEU A 149 -12.72 -2.43 26.50
CA LEU A 149 -11.49 -3.06 26.05
C LEU A 149 -10.31 -2.11 26.27
N GLN A 150 -9.18 -2.64 26.72
CA GLN A 150 -7.98 -1.87 26.92
C GLN A 150 -6.78 -2.54 26.26
N TYR A 151 -6.00 -1.74 25.50
CA TYR A 151 -4.66 -2.10 25.02
C TYR A 151 -3.61 -1.31 25.78
N THR A 152 -2.53 -1.96 26.17
CA THR A 152 -1.33 -1.34 26.73
C THR A 152 -0.18 -1.54 25.76
N LEU A 153 0.40 -0.45 25.30
CA LEU A 153 1.50 -0.44 24.35
C LEU A 153 2.84 -0.44 25.08
N LYS A 154 3.87 -0.94 24.43
CA LYS A 154 5.26 -0.95 24.89
C LYS A 154 5.91 0.45 24.83
N GLN A 155 5.47 1.25 23.84
CA GLN A 155 5.87 2.63 23.60
C GLN A 155 4.70 3.41 23.00
N PRO A 156 4.68 4.75 23.10
CA PRO A 156 3.60 5.53 22.49
C PRO A 156 3.61 5.41 20.96
N GLU A 157 2.46 5.07 20.39
CA GLU A 157 2.23 5.01 18.95
C GLU A 157 1.01 5.88 18.62
N PRO A 158 1.19 7.16 18.23
CA PRO A 158 0.06 8.06 17.95
C PRO A 158 -0.80 7.59 16.75
N TYR A 159 -0.28 6.65 15.95
CA TYR A 159 -0.94 5.98 14.83
C TYR A 159 -1.60 4.64 15.18
N TRP A 160 -1.62 4.24 16.46
CA TRP A 160 -2.15 2.94 16.92
C TRP A 160 -3.55 2.63 16.37
N ASN A 161 -4.46 3.61 16.37
CA ASN A 161 -5.82 3.40 15.89
C ASN A 161 -5.87 2.92 14.42
N SER A 162 -4.91 3.29 13.57
CA SER A 162 -4.86 2.77 12.19
C SER A 162 -4.56 1.28 12.14
N LYS A 163 -3.78 0.74 13.10
CA LYS A 163 -3.54 -0.70 13.20
C LYS A 163 -4.79 -1.48 13.58
N THR A 164 -5.74 -0.87 14.30
CA THR A 164 -7.00 -1.54 14.68
C THR A 164 -7.96 -1.76 13.50
N THR A 165 -7.64 -1.26 12.32
CA THR A 165 -8.39 -1.53 11.07
C THR A 165 -7.95 -2.80 10.36
N TYR A 166 -6.89 -3.47 10.84
CA TYR A 166 -6.48 -4.79 10.36
C TYR A 166 -7.30 -5.91 11.01
N SER A 167 -7.66 -6.90 10.23
CA SER A 167 -8.42 -8.08 10.68
C SER A 167 -7.70 -8.88 11.76
N LEU A 168 -6.38 -8.79 11.83
CA LEU A 168 -5.54 -9.33 12.91
C LEU A 168 -6.01 -8.91 14.32
N LEU A 169 -6.59 -7.70 14.46
CA LEU A 169 -7.11 -7.15 15.71
C LEU A 169 -8.64 -7.18 15.78
N PHE A 170 -9.32 -7.92 14.90
CA PHE A 170 -10.77 -8.05 14.92
C PHE A 170 -11.22 -9.03 16.01
N PRO A 171 -12.48 -8.94 16.45
CA PRO A 171 -13.02 -9.81 17.47
C PRO A 171 -13.25 -11.23 16.95
N VAL A 172 -13.15 -12.24 17.81
CA VAL A 172 -13.51 -13.65 17.59
C VAL A 172 -14.27 -14.17 18.78
N ASN A 173 -15.44 -14.79 18.56
CA ASN A 173 -16.19 -15.39 19.64
C ASN A 173 -15.51 -16.67 20.13
N GLU A 174 -15.19 -16.74 21.43
CA GLU A 174 -14.41 -17.82 22.02
C GLU A 174 -15.11 -19.18 21.94
N ASP A 175 -16.41 -19.22 22.24
CA ASP A 175 -17.17 -20.48 22.23
C ASP A 175 -17.31 -21.02 20.82
N PHE A 176 -17.54 -20.15 19.84
CA PHE A 176 -17.60 -20.54 18.44
C PHE A 176 -16.25 -21.07 17.94
N LEU A 177 -15.14 -20.36 18.24
CA LEU A 177 -13.79 -20.79 17.91
C LEU A 177 -13.47 -22.18 18.48
N LYS A 178 -13.79 -22.41 19.75
CA LYS A 178 -13.60 -23.71 20.42
C LYS A 178 -14.46 -24.82 19.79
N ASN A 179 -15.72 -24.51 19.48
CA ASN A 179 -16.65 -25.48 18.89
C ASN A 179 -16.24 -25.87 17.46
N LYS A 180 -15.75 -24.92 16.66
CA LYS A 180 -15.26 -25.20 15.29
C LYS A 180 -13.88 -25.88 15.30
N GLY A 181 -13.03 -25.55 16.25
CA GLY A 181 -11.67 -26.08 16.36
C GLY A 181 -10.90 -25.91 15.04
N LYS A 182 -10.41 -27.01 14.47
CA LYS A 182 -9.67 -27.00 13.20
C LYS A 182 -10.48 -26.61 11.96
N ASP A 183 -11.81 -26.61 12.06
CA ASP A 183 -12.69 -26.22 10.96
C ASP A 183 -13.04 -24.72 11.00
N PHE A 184 -12.53 -23.96 11.99
CA PHE A 184 -12.65 -22.50 12.01
C PHE A 184 -11.94 -21.91 10.79
N GLY A 185 -12.64 -21.06 10.04
CA GLY A 185 -12.08 -20.42 8.86
C GLY A 185 -11.89 -21.32 7.64
N LYS A 186 -12.53 -22.48 7.53
CA LYS A 186 -12.45 -23.33 6.35
C LYS A 186 -12.87 -22.57 5.09
N SER A 187 -11.99 -22.53 4.09
CA SER A 187 -12.04 -21.60 2.95
C SER A 187 -13.31 -21.61 2.11
N THR A 188 -14.01 -22.75 2.01
CA THR A 188 -15.21 -22.91 1.17
C THR A 188 -16.49 -23.04 1.97
N ASP A 189 -16.43 -22.88 3.29
CA ASP A 189 -17.57 -23.09 4.20
C ASP A 189 -17.97 -21.76 4.89
N PRO A 190 -19.00 -21.05 4.39
CA PRO A 190 -19.49 -19.82 5.01
C PRO A 190 -19.89 -19.98 6.49
N THR A 191 -20.22 -21.20 6.92
CA THR A 191 -20.60 -21.48 8.32
C THR A 191 -19.40 -21.67 9.24
N SER A 192 -18.17 -21.59 8.71
CA SER A 192 -16.94 -21.81 9.47
C SER A 192 -16.52 -20.61 10.32
N ILE A 193 -17.16 -19.45 10.12
CA ILE A 193 -16.96 -18.20 10.90
C ILE A 193 -18.30 -17.60 11.30
N LEU A 194 -18.25 -16.61 12.18
CA LEU A 194 -19.37 -15.72 12.49
C LEU A 194 -19.14 -14.34 11.86
N TYR A 195 -20.22 -13.58 11.71
CA TYR A 195 -20.26 -12.28 11.05
C TYR A 195 -20.83 -11.22 12.00
N ASN A 196 -20.25 -10.03 11.99
CA ASN A 196 -20.81 -8.84 12.67
C ASN A 196 -20.78 -7.60 11.78
N GLY A 197 -20.32 -7.76 10.54
CA GLY A 197 -20.18 -6.70 9.54
C GLY A 197 -21.42 -6.46 8.68
N PRO A 198 -21.29 -5.58 7.67
CA PRO A 198 -22.40 -5.16 6.83
C PRO A 198 -22.96 -6.24 5.89
N PHE A 199 -22.18 -7.30 5.61
CA PHE A 199 -22.59 -8.39 4.72
C PHE A 199 -22.28 -9.76 5.33
N LEU A 200 -23.03 -10.77 4.89
CA LEU A 200 -22.87 -12.18 5.24
C LEU A 200 -22.41 -12.95 4.00
N LEU A 201 -21.38 -13.76 4.11
CA LEU A 201 -20.97 -14.64 3.01
C LEU A 201 -22.02 -15.73 2.83
N LYS A 202 -22.66 -15.76 1.65
CA LYS A 202 -23.68 -16.72 1.30
C LYS A 202 -23.12 -17.95 0.60
N SER A 203 -22.23 -17.72 -0.35
CA SER A 203 -21.61 -18.79 -1.13
C SER A 203 -20.22 -18.41 -1.64
N LEU A 204 -19.36 -19.42 -1.76
CA LEU A 204 -18.05 -19.33 -2.37
C LEU A 204 -17.81 -20.61 -3.19
N THR A 205 -17.63 -20.42 -4.50
CA THR A 205 -17.27 -21.48 -5.44
C THR A 205 -15.93 -21.14 -6.06
N ALA A 206 -14.92 -21.92 -5.73
CA ALA A 206 -13.54 -21.69 -6.15
C ALA A 206 -13.42 -21.50 -7.66
N LYS A 207 -12.64 -20.50 -8.09
CA LYS A 207 -12.43 -20.10 -9.49
C LYS A 207 -13.74 -19.90 -10.27
N SER A 208 -14.77 -19.43 -9.60
CA SER A 208 -16.08 -19.19 -10.20
C SER A 208 -16.75 -17.94 -9.65
N SER A 209 -17.24 -17.98 -8.40
CA SER A 209 -18.00 -16.86 -7.84
C SER A 209 -17.98 -16.81 -6.32
N ILE A 210 -18.09 -15.59 -5.80
CA ILE A 210 -18.29 -15.31 -4.37
C ILE A 210 -19.50 -14.41 -4.26
N GLU A 211 -20.45 -14.75 -3.37
CA GLU A 211 -21.66 -13.97 -3.14
C GLU A 211 -21.81 -13.65 -1.65
N LEU A 212 -21.95 -12.34 -1.35
CA LEU A 212 -22.31 -11.86 -0.03
C LEU A 212 -23.68 -11.19 -0.11
N VAL A 213 -24.47 -11.31 0.95
CA VAL A 213 -25.77 -10.65 1.09
C VAL A 213 -25.76 -9.66 2.24
N LYS A 214 -26.53 -8.59 2.12
CA LYS A 214 -26.67 -7.58 3.17
C LYS A 214 -27.08 -8.22 4.50
N ASN A 215 -26.39 -7.84 5.57
CA ASN A 215 -26.81 -8.16 6.93
C ASN A 215 -27.93 -7.21 7.35
N GLU A 216 -29.18 -7.67 7.32
CA GLU A 216 -30.36 -6.86 7.69
C GLU A 216 -30.38 -6.44 9.16
N HIS A 217 -29.59 -7.08 10.00
CA HIS A 217 -29.44 -6.78 11.42
C HIS A 217 -28.21 -5.93 11.76
N TYR A 218 -27.46 -5.53 10.73
CA TYR A 218 -26.26 -4.71 10.93
C TYR A 218 -26.59 -3.38 11.61
N TRP A 219 -25.80 -3.00 12.62
CA TRP A 219 -26.07 -1.83 13.47
C TRP A 219 -26.11 -0.52 12.68
N ASP A 220 -25.32 -0.39 11.60
CA ASP A 220 -25.25 0.81 10.74
C ASP A 220 -25.79 0.54 9.32
N LYS A 221 -26.82 -0.31 9.20
CA LYS A 221 -27.41 -0.71 7.92
C LYS A 221 -27.91 0.45 7.03
N LYS A 222 -28.15 1.63 7.62
CA LYS A 222 -28.55 2.84 6.86
C LYS A 222 -27.48 3.31 5.89
N ASN A 223 -26.20 2.99 6.15
CA ASN A 223 -25.05 3.33 5.33
C ASN A 223 -24.66 2.21 4.35
N VAL A 224 -25.39 1.10 4.31
CA VAL A 224 -25.19 -0.01 3.39
C VAL A 224 -26.16 0.13 2.22
N HIS A 225 -25.64 0.40 1.02
CA HIS A 225 -26.43 0.78 -0.16
C HIS A 225 -26.62 -0.34 -1.18
N PHE A 226 -25.94 -1.47 -0.99
CA PHE A 226 -26.12 -2.68 -1.80
C PHE A 226 -26.82 -3.77 -0.98
N ASP A 227 -27.70 -4.53 -1.64
CA ASP A 227 -28.36 -5.70 -1.02
C ASP A 227 -27.52 -6.96 -1.16
N ALA A 228 -26.60 -6.98 -2.13
CA ALA A 228 -25.66 -8.06 -2.35
C ALA A 228 -24.35 -7.56 -2.98
N ILE A 229 -23.27 -8.33 -2.76
CA ILE A 229 -22.00 -8.23 -3.46
C ILE A 229 -21.77 -9.54 -4.20
N LYS A 230 -21.41 -9.46 -5.48
CA LYS A 230 -21.12 -10.62 -6.31
C LYS A 230 -19.79 -10.43 -7.04
N PHE A 231 -18.85 -11.31 -6.77
CA PHE A 231 -17.58 -11.36 -7.49
C PHE A 231 -17.56 -12.55 -8.45
N SER A 232 -17.08 -12.32 -9.67
CA SER A 232 -16.82 -13.34 -10.68
C SER A 232 -15.32 -13.55 -10.84
N TYR A 233 -14.88 -14.81 -10.93
CA TYR A 233 -13.46 -15.10 -11.09
C TYR A 233 -12.93 -14.57 -12.43
N TYR A 234 -11.76 -13.97 -12.39
CA TYR A 234 -11.05 -13.44 -13.55
C TYR A 234 -9.55 -13.73 -13.42
N ASP A 235 -9.02 -14.49 -14.38
CA ASP A 235 -7.61 -14.96 -14.35
C ASP A 235 -6.60 -13.96 -14.95
N GLY A 236 -7.06 -12.78 -15.40
CA GLY A 236 -6.20 -11.75 -15.97
C GLY A 236 -5.84 -11.94 -17.46
N SER A 237 -6.21 -13.05 -18.08
CA SER A 237 -5.77 -13.40 -19.44
C SER A 237 -6.38 -12.53 -20.55
N ASP A 238 -7.61 -12.05 -20.39
CA ASP A 238 -8.36 -11.26 -21.37
C ASP A 238 -8.74 -9.88 -20.82
N GLN A 239 -7.87 -8.89 -21.01
CA GLN A 239 -8.08 -7.52 -20.55
C GLN A 239 -9.37 -6.89 -21.10
N ASP A 240 -9.79 -7.26 -22.31
CA ASP A 240 -11.00 -6.72 -22.93
C ASP A 240 -12.29 -7.31 -22.33
N ALA A 241 -12.22 -8.43 -21.62
CA ALA A 241 -13.36 -9.05 -20.93
C ALA A 241 -13.98 -8.12 -19.88
N LEU A 242 -13.19 -7.28 -19.22
CA LEU A 242 -13.68 -6.36 -18.19
C LEU A 242 -14.65 -5.33 -18.76
N VAL A 243 -14.27 -4.68 -19.85
CA VAL A 243 -15.11 -3.68 -20.52
C VAL A 243 -16.33 -4.33 -21.17
N ARG A 244 -16.19 -5.54 -21.72
CA ARG A 244 -17.36 -6.29 -22.23
C ARG A 244 -18.35 -6.58 -21.11
N GLY A 245 -17.90 -7.14 -19.99
CA GLY A 245 -18.75 -7.42 -18.83
C GLY A 245 -19.43 -6.16 -18.27
N PHE A 246 -18.73 -5.03 -18.21
CA PHE A 246 -19.33 -3.74 -17.84
C PHE A 246 -20.41 -3.31 -18.86
N THR A 247 -20.12 -3.45 -20.14
CA THR A 247 -21.06 -3.09 -21.22
C THR A 247 -22.35 -3.90 -21.17
N ASP A 248 -22.23 -5.19 -20.86
CA ASP A 248 -23.35 -6.16 -20.76
C ASP A 248 -24.07 -6.08 -19.41
N GLY A 249 -23.60 -5.21 -18.50
CA GLY A 249 -24.21 -5.02 -17.18
C GLY A 249 -23.83 -6.07 -16.14
N ALA A 250 -22.81 -6.91 -16.42
CA ALA A 250 -22.30 -7.89 -15.48
C ALA A 250 -21.44 -7.25 -14.37
N TYR A 251 -20.85 -6.09 -14.63
CA TYR A 251 -19.99 -5.37 -13.68
C TYR A 251 -20.42 -3.92 -13.50
N ASN A 252 -20.26 -3.38 -12.30
CA ASN A 252 -20.48 -1.96 -11.99
C ASN A 252 -19.24 -1.10 -12.24
N PHE A 253 -18.09 -1.73 -12.39
CA PHE A 253 -16.79 -1.07 -12.52
C PHE A 253 -15.90 -1.92 -13.45
N ALA A 254 -15.13 -1.27 -14.32
CA ALA A 254 -14.17 -1.95 -15.16
C ALA A 254 -12.92 -1.10 -15.39
N ARG A 255 -11.76 -1.72 -15.25
CA ARG A 255 -10.49 -1.16 -15.71
C ARG A 255 -10.48 -1.12 -17.23
N VAL A 256 -9.96 -0.02 -17.79
CA VAL A 256 -9.66 0.14 -19.21
C VAL A 256 -8.16 0.01 -19.42
N PHE A 257 -7.74 -0.66 -20.49
CA PHE A 257 -6.33 -0.84 -20.83
C PHE A 257 -5.98 -0.09 -22.12
N PRO A 258 -5.36 1.10 -22.04
CA PRO A 258 -5.02 1.90 -23.22
C PRO A 258 -4.05 1.21 -24.21
N THR A 259 -3.35 0.18 -23.73
CA THR A 259 -2.41 -0.62 -24.52
C THR A 259 -3.04 -1.85 -25.16
N SER A 260 -4.34 -2.13 -24.91
CA SER A 260 -5.05 -3.25 -25.54
C SER A 260 -5.34 -2.96 -27.02
N SER A 261 -5.41 -4.03 -27.83
CA SER A 261 -5.74 -3.93 -29.25
C SER A 261 -7.13 -3.36 -29.55
N ASN A 262 -8.05 -3.46 -28.58
CA ASN A 262 -9.44 -3.00 -28.73
C ASN A 262 -9.68 -1.59 -28.16
N TYR A 263 -8.63 -0.95 -27.63
CA TYR A 263 -8.78 0.35 -26.93
C TYR A 263 -9.45 1.42 -27.78
N ALA A 264 -9.11 1.56 -29.06
CA ALA A 264 -9.73 2.57 -29.95
C ALA A 264 -11.27 2.44 -30.01
N SER A 265 -11.77 1.21 -29.98
CA SER A 265 -13.23 0.93 -29.96
C SER A 265 -13.85 1.29 -28.62
N VAL A 266 -13.16 0.97 -27.51
CA VAL A 266 -13.58 1.31 -26.15
C VAL A 266 -13.61 2.82 -25.95
N GLU A 267 -12.55 3.52 -26.36
CA GLU A 267 -12.45 4.97 -26.29
C GLU A 267 -13.54 5.65 -27.07
N LYS A 268 -13.81 5.21 -28.32
CA LYS A 268 -14.92 5.75 -29.12
C LYS A 268 -16.27 5.61 -28.45
N LYS A 269 -16.53 4.49 -27.75
CA LYS A 269 -17.80 4.20 -27.07
C LYS A 269 -17.95 4.97 -25.76
N TYR A 270 -16.87 5.09 -24.99
CA TYR A 270 -16.86 5.62 -23.62
C TYR A 270 -16.04 6.89 -23.48
N LYS A 271 -15.83 7.66 -24.55
CA LYS A 271 -14.99 8.86 -24.62
C LYS A 271 -15.20 9.81 -23.43
N ASP A 272 -16.46 10.06 -23.07
CA ASP A 272 -16.83 11.00 -22.00
C ASP A 272 -16.96 10.32 -20.62
N ASN A 273 -16.71 9.01 -20.54
CA ASN A 273 -16.90 8.19 -19.34
C ASN A 273 -15.60 7.59 -18.78
N ILE A 274 -14.51 7.61 -19.57
CA ILE A 274 -13.21 7.14 -19.08
C ILE A 274 -12.61 8.25 -18.21
N PHE A 275 -12.37 7.93 -16.95
CA PHE A 275 -11.67 8.80 -16.00
C PHE A 275 -10.59 8.00 -15.27
N TYR A 276 -9.67 8.69 -14.61
CA TYR A 276 -8.59 8.08 -13.86
C TYR A 276 -8.89 8.14 -12.36
N THR A 277 -8.71 7.02 -11.67
CA THR A 277 -8.89 6.94 -10.21
C THR A 277 -7.80 7.73 -9.49
N GLU A 278 -8.02 8.04 -8.20
CA GLU A 278 -6.99 8.67 -7.38
C GLU A 278 -5.74 7.78 -7.26
N PRO A 279 -4.55 8.36 -7.14
CA PRO A 279 -3.34 7.62 -6.82
C PRO A 279 -3.48 6.84 -5.52
N GLY A 280 -3.00 5.60 -5.50
CA GLY A 280 -2.92 4.80 -4.28
C GLY A 280 -1.71 5.17 -3.41
N ALA A 281 -1.62 4.56 -2.23
CA ALA A 281 -0.54 4.84 -1.28
C ALA A 281 0.73 4.02 -1.52
N SER A 282 0.68 2.97 -2.34
CA SER A 282 1.88 2.20 -2.68
C SER A 282 2.81 3.00 -3.59
N THR A 283 4.11 2.95 -3.31
CA THR A 283 5.15 3.61 -4.12
C THR A 283 6.07 2.56 -4.73
N LEU A 284 6.22 2.61 -6.06
CA LEU A 284 7.27 1.89 -6.79
C LEU A 284 8.48 2.80 -6.93
N ALA A 285 9.68 2.24 -6.78
CA ALA A 285 10.92 2.98 -6.82
C ALA A 285 12.02 2.22 -7.59
N ILE A 286 13.10 2.90 -7.89
CA ILE A 286 14.36 2.27 -8.22
C ILE A 286 15.16 2.15 -6.92
N GLY A 287 15.58 0.92 -6.61
CA GLY A 287 16.62 0.63 -5.64
C GLY A 287 18.00 0.80 -6.24
N VAL A 288 18.97 1.20 -5.43
CA VAL A 288 20.38 1.39 -5.82
C VAL A 288 21.25 0.46 -4.97
N ASN A 289 21.86 -0.55 -5.57
CA ASN A 289 22.74 -1.48 -4.86
C ASN A 289 24.12 -0.85 -4.60
N ILE A 290 24.35 -0.48 -3.36
CA ILE A 290 25.60 0.20 -2.95
C ILE A 290 26.74 -0.77 -2.62
N ASP A 291 26.47 -2.07 -2.49
CA ASP A 291 27.47 -3.07 -2.10
C ASP A 291 27.35 -4.40 -2.85
N ARG A 292 27.06 -4.36 -4.15
CA ARG A 292 26.88 -5.55 -4.98
C ARG A 292 28.10 -6.48 -4.94
N GLN A 293 27.85 -7.78 -4.76
CA GLN A 293 28.85 -8.84 -4.70
C GLN A 293 28.62 -9.95 -5.73
N SER A 294 27.38 -10.20 -6.17
CA SER A 294 27.04 -11.18 -7.20
C SER A 294 27.01 -10.56 -8.59
N TYR A 295 27.55 -11.28 -9.57
CA TYR A 295 27.62 -10.87 -10.99
C TYR A 295 27.27 -12.01 -11.95
N LYS A 296 26.43 -12.95 -11.52
CA LYS A 296 26.02 -14.13 -12.30
C LYS A 296 25.34 -13.74 -13.62
N PHE A 297 24.48 -12.73 -13.56
CA PHE A 297 23.69 -12.25 -14.71
C PHE A 297 24.25 -10.95 -15.31
N SER A 298 25.43 -10.51 -14.87
CA SER A 298 26.01 -9.24 -15.28
C SER A 298 26.56 -9.25 -16.71
N ALA A 299 26.39 -8.14 -17.42
CA ALA A 299 27.08 -7.87 -18.67
C ALA A 299 28.58 -7.54 -18.47
N LYS A 300 28.99 -7.08 -17.29
CA LYS A 300 30.37 -6.71 -16.94
C LYS A 300 31.30 -7.91 -16.96
N LYS A 301 32.44 -7.77 -17.65
CA LYS A 301 33.40 -8.86 -17.85
C LYS A 301 34.67 -8.72 -17.02
N THR A 302 35.01 -7.49 -16.61
CA THR A 302 36.26 -7.20 -15.91
C THR A 302 36.00 -6.68 -14.50
N ASP A 303 36.98 -6.86 -13.61
CA ASP A 303 36.92 -6.31 -12.26
C ASP A 303 36.97 -4.77 -12.26
N ALA A 304 37.58 -4.18 -13.30
CA ALA A 304 37.62 -2.73 -13.47
C ALA A 304 36.21 -2.17 -13.76
N GLU A 305 35.40 -2.82 -14.61
CA GLU A 305 34.02 -2.45 -14.87
C GLU A 305 33.16 -2.57 -13.58
N LYS A 306 33.29 -3.67 -12.85
CA LYS A 306 32.55 -3.88 -11.58
C LYS A 306 32.91 -2.81 -10.54
N THR A 307 34.21 -2.53 -10.38
CA THR A 307 34.69 -1.50 -9.44
C THR A 307 34.25 -0.10 -9.85
N SER A 308 34.27 0.20 -11.16
CA SER A 308 33.81 1.48 -11.69
C SER A 308 32.32 1.73 -11.38
N THR A 309 31.48 0.73 -11.58
CA THR A 309 30.05 0.82 -11.23
C THR A 309 29.84 1.02 -9.72
N LYS A 310 30.51 0.24 -8.89
CA LYS A 310 30.41 0.36 -7.42
C LYS A 310 30.81 1.77 -6.95
N LYS A 311 31.93 2.31 -7.43
CA LYS A 311 32.38 3.66 -7.10
C LYS A 311 31.39 4.74 -7.57
N ALA A 312 30.83 4.58 -8.78
CA ALA A 312 29.84 5.49 -9.31
C ALA A 312 28.56 5.51 -8.46
N LEU A 313 28.04 4.34 -8.07
CA LEU A 313 26.84 4.24 -7.24
C LEU A 313 27.04 4.74 -5.79
N LEU A 314 28.27 4.79 -5.27
CA LEU A 314 28.61 5.41 -3.98
C LEU A 314 28.71 6.94 -4.06
N ASN A 315 28.84 7.53 -5.25
CA ASN A 315 28.89 8.98 -5.47
C ASN A 315 27.48 9.57 -5.53
N LYS A 316 27.21 10.56 -4.66
CA LYS A 316 25.87 11.18 -4.57
C LYS A 316 25.48 11.91 -5.85
N ASP A 317 26.38 12.71 -6.42
CA ASP A 317 26.09 13.50 -7.63
C ASP A 317 25.79 12.57 -8.83
N PHE A 318 26.45 11.40 -8.89
CA PHE A 318 26.13 10.39 -9.88
C PHE A 318 24.71 9.84 -9.72
N ARG A 319 24.28 9.47 -8.51
CA ARG A 319 22.93 9.01 -8.25
C ARG A 319 21.88 10.08 -8.55
N GLN A 320 22.14 11.33 -8.17
CA GLN A 320 21.28 12.48 -8.51
C GLN A 320 21.16 12.69 -10.01
N SER A 321 22.27 12.53 -10.76
CA SER A 321 22.24 12.60 -12.23
C SER A 321 21.32 11.56 -12.85
N ILE A 322 21.32 10.33 -12.32
CA ILE A 322 20.39 9.27 -12.74
C ILE A 322 18.94 9.65 -12.40
N ASN A 323 18.69 10.16 -11.17
CA ASN A 323 17.36 10.55 -10.72
C ASN A 323 16.73 11.62 -11.63
N PHE A 324 17.49 12.69 -11.96
CA PHE A 324 17.03 13.75 -12.87
C PHE A 324 16.96 13.31 -14.35
N ALA A 325 17.63 12.23 -14.74
CA ALA A 325 17.62 11.71 -16.12
C ALA A 325 16.38 10.86 -16.44
N ILE A 326 15.62 10.42 -15.44
CA ILE A 326 14.47 9.53 -15.60
C ILE A 326 13.22 10.32 -15.95
N ASP A 327 12.70 10.12 -17.16
CA ASP A 327 11.36 10.57 -17.58
C ASP A 327 10.31 9.58 -17.09
N ARG A 328 9.74 9.87 -15.92
CA ARG A 328 8.74 9.04 -15.25
C ARG A 328 7.43 8.98 -16.05
N THR A 329 7.11 10.06 -16.75
CA THR A 329 5.93 10.10 -17.63
C THR A 329 6.11 9.15 -18.81
N ALA A 330 7.27 9.15 -19.45
CA ALA A 330 7.59 8.20 -20.54
C ALA A 330 7.57 6.75 -20.04
N TYR A 331 8.14 6.49 -18.85
CA TYR A 331 8.11 5.18 -18.20
C TYR A 331 6.67 4.68 -17.97
N GLN A 332 5.81 5.54 -17.40
CA GLN A 332 4.43 5.16 -17.06
C GLN A 332 3.50 5.13 -18.29
N SER A 333 3.86 5.80 -19.37
CA SER A 333 3.08 5.75 -20.63
C SER A 333 2.97 4.34 -21.22
N GLN A 334 3.92 3.45 -20.88
CA GLN A 334 3.90 2.04 -21.26
C GLN A 334 2.72 1.29 -20.62
N VAL A 335 2.18 1.78 -19.49
CA VAL A 335 1.06 1.18 -18.71
C VAL A 335 -0.27 1.88 -18.95
N ASN A 336 -0.29 3.20 -18.75
CA ASN A 336 -1.52 4.00 -18.72
C ASN A 336 -1.82 4.73 -20.03
N GLY A 337 -0.98 4.51 -21.08
CA GLY A 337 -1.04 5.34 -22.27
C GLY A 337 -0.57 6.78 -22.01
N LYS A 338 -0.54 7.61 -23.04
CA LYS A 338 0.00 8.97 -22.94
C LYS A 338 -0.82 9.88 -22.01
N ASP A 339 -2.14 9.81 -22.07
CA ASP A 339 -3.04 10.74 -21.37
C ASP A 339 -3.09 10.51 -19.86
N GLY A 340 -2.82 9.27 -19.42
CA GLY A 340 -2.85 8.90 -18.00
C GLY A 340 -1.48 8.71 -17.36
N ALA A 341 -0.40 8.82 -18.12
CA ALA A 341 0.93 8.51 -17.64
C ALA A 341 1.35 9.38 -16.45
N THR A 342 1.18 10.70 -16.58
CA THR A 342 1.60 11.67 -15.57
C THR A 342 0.83 11.50 -14.26
N LEU A 343 -0.44 11.07 -14.30
CA LEU A 343 -1.28 10.91 -13.10
C LEU A 343 -0.75 9.84 -12.14
N ALA A 344 0.02 8.88 -12.63
CA ALA A 344 0.61 7.82 -11.82
C ALA A 344 2.05 8.12 -11.38
N VAL A 345 2.60 9.28 -11.74
CA VAL A 345 3.96 9.65 -11.32
C VAL A 345 4.00 9.99 -9.84
N ARG A 346 5.04 9.52 -9.16
CA ARG A 346 5.34 9.81 -7.77
C ARG A 346 6.75 10.37 -7.61
N ASN A 347 6.88 11.48 -6.89
CA ASN A 347 8.13 12.20 -6.73
C ASN A 347 8.76 12.03 -5.34
N LEU A 348 8.04 11.49 -4.37
CA LEU A 348 8.53 11.18 -3.03
C LEU A 348 8.24 9.71 -2.69
N PHE A 349 9.02 9.10 -1.82
CA PHE A 349 8.76 7.74 -1.38
C PHE A 349 7.52 7.67 -0.48
N VAL A 350 7.37 8.61 0.46
CA VAL A 350 6.09 8.85 1.16
C VAL A 350 5.18 9.66 0.24
N PRO A 351 3.93 9.23 -0.02
CA PRO A 351 2.99 10.02 -0.83
C PRO A 351 2.85 11.46 -0.29
N SER A 352 2.85 12.43 -1.18
CA SER A 352 2.83 13.85 -0.82
C SER A 352 1.64 14.25 0.08
N ASP A 353 0.49 13.58 -0.06
CA ASP A 353 -0.74 13.84 0.71
C ASP A 353 -1.05 12.76 1.76
N PHE A 354 -0.08 11.91 2.11
CA PHE A 354 -0.28 10.79 3.04
C PHE A 354 -0.65 11.24 4.45
N VAL A 355 0.01 12.30 4.94
CA VAL A 355 -0.31 12.99 6.19
C VAL A 355 -0.21 14.50 5.99
N SER A 356 -0.77 15.26 6.93
CA SER A 356 -0.72 16.73 6.92
C SER A 356 -0.39 17.28 8.30
N ALA A 357 0.37 18.38 8.33
CA ALA A 357 0.64 19.17 9.53
C ALA A 357 -0.05 20.53 9.38
N GLY A 358 -1.18 20.71 10.04
CA GLY A 358 -2.03 21.88 9.84
C GLY A 358 -2.58 21.91 8.41
N ASP A 359 -2.28 22.98 7.68
CA ASP A 359 -2.71 23.19 6.29
C ASP A 359 -1.68 22.71 5.25
N LYS A 360 -0.51 22.25 5.68
CA LYS A 360 0.56 21.75 4.82
C LYS A 360 0.48 20.25 4.65
N THR A 361 0.61 19.79 3.42
CA THR A 361 0.82 18.38 3.11
C THR A 361 2.23 17.93 3.49
N PHE A 362 2.46 16.64 3.60
CA PHE A 362 3.81 16.11 3.81
C PHE A 362 4.78 16.55 2.70
N GLY A 363 4.33 16.57 1.45
CA GLY A 363 5.11 17.06 0.31
C GLY A 363 5.49 18.54 0.43
N ASP A 364 4.61 19.39 0.99
CA ASP A 364 4.93 20.80 1.26
C ASP A 364 6.04 20.91 2.30
N LEU A 365 5.97 20.13 3.38
CA LEU A 365 7.01 20.08 4.41
C LEU A 365 8.36 19.63 3.83
N VAL A 366 8.38 18.59 3.00
CA VAL A 366 9.60 18.11 2.33
C VAL A 366 10.17 19.20 1.42
N THR A 367 9.33 19.87 0.63
CA THR A 367 9.76 20.95 -0.28
C THR A 367 10.48 22.08 0.47
N GLU A 368 9.98 22.44 1.65
CA GLU A 368 10.63 23.43 2.51
C GLU A 368 12.02 22.99 2.97
N LYS A 369 12.20 21.70 3.32
CA LYS A 369 13.48 21.13 3.75
C LYS A 369 14.48 21.03 2.60
N MET A 370 14.03 20.68 1.39
CA MET A 370 14.89 20.49 0.23
C MET A 370 15.70 21.72 -0.14
N SER A 371 15.19 22.92 0.14
CA SER A 371 15.91 24.18 -0.11
C SER A 371 17.26 24.29 0.61
N SER A 372 17.50 23.49 1.65
CA SER A 372 18.76 23.48 2.41
C SER A 372 19.83 22.55 1.84
N TYR A 373 19.49 21.68 0.89
CA TYR A 373 20.41 20.67 0.36
C TYR A 373 21.23 21.15 -0.85
N GLY A 374 20.66 22.01 -1.70
CA GLY A 374 21.42 22.59 -2.81
C GLY A 374 20.54 23.18 -3.91
N ASP A 375 21.18 23.92 -4.81
CA ASP A 375 20.52 24.60 -5.94
C ASP A 375 19.91 23.61 -6.96
N GLU A 376 20.40 22.36 -7.00
CA GLU A 376 19.86 21.29 -7.83
C GLU A 376 18.39 21.02 -7.53
N TRP A 377 17.95 21.24 -6.31
CA TRP A 377 16.55 21.06 -5.89
C TRP A 377 15.67 22.29 -6.11
N SER A 378 16.25 23.40 -6.53
CA SER A 378 15.49 24.64 -6.79
C SER A 378 14.47 24.43 -7.91
N GLY A 379 13.21 24.81 -7.63
CA GLY A 379 12.09 24.71 -8.57
C GLY A 379 11.57 23.30 -8.80
N VAL A 380 12.03 22.30 -8.04
CA VAL A 380 11.45 20.93 -8.07
C VAL A 380 10.10 20.94 -7.38
N ASN A 381 9.11 20.36 -8.02
CA ASN A 381 7.78 20.16 -7.46
C ASN A 381 7.62 18.67 -7.06
N PHE A 382 7.47 18.43 -5.76
CA PHE A 382 7.37 17.08 -5.19
C PHE A 382 5.94 16.55 -5.07
N ALA A 383 4.93 17.30 -5.53
CA ALA A 383 3.55 16.81 -5.55
C ALA A 383 3.41 15.61 -6.50
N ASP A 384 2.48 14.71 -6.20
CA ASP A 384 2.13 13.59 -7.07
C ASP A 384 1.44 14.04 -8.37
N SER A 385 1.29 13.13 -9.30
CA SER A 385 0.57 13.30 -10.56
C SER A 385 1.17 14.35 -11.51
N GLN A 386 2.47 14.55 -11.40
CA GLN A 386 3.28 15.36 -12.32
C GLN A 386 4.75 14.90 -12.24
N ASP A 387 5.54 15.08 -13.30
CA ASP A 387 6.96 14.72 -13.31
C ASP A 387 7.80 15.93 -12.91
N GLY A 388 7.97 16.13 -11.61
CA GLY A 388 8.71 17.26 -11.04
C GLY A 388 10.21 17.08 -11.02
N LEU A 389 10.69 15.84 -11.16
CA LEU A 389 12.10 15.48 -11.05
C LEU A 389 12.82 15.42 -12.39
N TYR A 390 12.16 14.99 -13.47
CA TYR A 390 12.80 14.87 -14.77
C TYR A 390 13.33 16.21 -15.27
N ASN A 391 14.66 16.31 -15.43
CA ASN A 391 15.32 17.48 -15.96
C ASN A 391 16.68 17.11 -16.56
N ALA A 392 16.76 16.96 -17.89
CA ALA A 392 17.97 16.53 -18.58
C ALA A 392 19.17 17.48 -18.37
N GLU A 393 18.95 18.80 -18.18
CA GLU A 393 20.03 19.75 -17.95
C GLU A 393 20.58 19.63 -16.51
N LYS A 394 19.71 19.48 -15.51
CA LYS A 394 20.14 19.15 -14.15
C LYS A 394 20.90 17.82 -14.11
N ALA A 395 20.39 16.79 -14.81
CA ALA A 395 21.06 15.49 -14.92
C ALA A 395 22.50 15.63 -15.44
N LYS A 396 22.71 16.42 -16.49
CA LYS A 396 24.04 16.68 -17.06
C LYS A 396 24.94 17.46 -16.09
N THR A 397 24.37 18.44 -15.37
CA THR A 397 25.11 19.26 -14.40
C THR A 397 25.62 18.40 -13.24
N GLU A 398 24.76 17.57 -12.65
CA GLU A 398 25.15 16.67 -11.56
C GLU A 398 26.12 15.59 -12.06
N PHE A 399 25.91 15.06 -13.27
CA PHE A 399 26.85 14.12 -13.88
C PHE A 399 28.23 14.74 -14.10
N ALA A 400 28.31 16.00 -14.52
CA ALA A 400 29.61 16.69 -14.71
C ALA A 400 30.38 16.81 -13.39
N LYS A 401 29.69 17.16 -12.28
CA LYS A 401 30.29 17.17 -10.93
C LYS A 401 30.83 15.79 -10.54
N ALA A 402 29.99 14.74 -10.75
CA ALA A 402 30.38 13.36 -10.45
C ALA A 402 31.57 12.90 -11.31
N LYS A 403 31.58 13.22 -12.60
CA LYS A 403 32.56 12.71 -13.55
C LYS A 403 33.99 13.08 -13.19
N ASP A 404 34.22 14.33 -12.79
CA ASP A 404 35.57 14.80 -12.41
C ASP A 404 36.11 14.02 -11.18
N ALA A 405 35.27 13.83 -10.17
CA ALA A 405 35.62 13.05 -8.97
C ALA A 405 35.85 11.57 -9.30
N LEU A 406 34.97 10.97 -10.10
CA LEU A 406 35.04 9.55 -10.47
C LEU A 406 36.26 9.26 -11.35
N GLN A 407 36.62 10.16 -12.29
CA GLN A 407 37.82 10.02 -13.08
C GLN A 407 39.11 10.09 -12.22
N ALA A 408 39.12 10.99 -11.22
CA ALA A 408 40.24 11.07 -10.27
C ALA A 408 40.38 9.76 -9.46
N ASP A 409 39.26 9.08 -9.19
CA ASP A 409 39.21 7.79 -8.50
C ASP A 409 39.47 6.59 -9.44
N GLY A 410 39.78 6.82 -10.71
CA GLY A 410 40.10 5.82 -11.70
C GLY A 410 38.90 5.04 -12.25
N VAL A 411 37.69 5.63 -12.19
CA VAL A 411 36.48 5.04 -12.79
C VAL A 411 36.59 5.07 -14.31
N GLN A 412 36.29 3.94 -14.94
CA GLN A 412 36.20 3.81 -16.39
C GLN A 412 34.79 4.13 -16.90
N PHE A 413 34.70 4.86 -17.99
CA PHE A 413 33.45 5.19 -18.67
C PHE A 413 33.35 4.44 -20.02
N PRO A 414 32.12 4.07 -20.45
CA PRO A 414 30.85 4.28 -19.75
C PRO A 414 30.73 3.44 -18.46
N VAL A 415 30.01 3.95 -17.46
CA VAL A 415 29.56 3.17 -16.32
C VAL A 415 28.40 2.28 -16.77
N HIS A 416 28.52 0.98 -16.55
CA HIS A 416 27.50 -0.01 -16.88
C HIS A 416 26.60 -0.32 -15.68
N LEU A 417 25.29 -0.14 -15.81
CA LEU A 417 24.29 -0.43 -14.79
C LEU A 417 23.41 -1.61 -15.22
N ASP A 418 23.55 -2.76 -14.55
CA ASP A 418 22.69 -3.91 -14.78
C ASP A 418 21.30 -3.67 -14.17
N LEU A 419 20.25 -3.83 -15.00
CA LEU A 419 18.85 -3.74 -14.65
C LEU A 419 18.15 -5.06 -14.98
N PRO A 420 17.90 -5.95 -14.02
CA PRO A 420 17.21 -7.21 -14.27
C PRO A 420 15.70 -6.99 -14.44
N VAL A 421 15.10 -7.73 -15.38
CA VAL A 421 13.66 -7.68 -15.67
C VAL A 421 13.13 -9.06 -16.03
N ASP A 422 11.84 -9.30 -15.75
CA ASP A 422 11.13 -10.50 -16.16
C ASP A 422 10.96 -10.51 -17.68
N GLN A 423 11.60 -11.46 -18.37
CA GLN A 423 11.52 -11.63 -19.82
C GLN A 423 10.12 -12.02 -20.31
N SER A 424 9.27 -12.60 -19.46
CA SER A 424 7.91 -13.00 -19.81
C SER A 424 6.94 -11.81 -19.84
N SER A 425 7.27 -10.73 -19.13
CA SER A 425 6.47 -9.51 -19.04
C SER A 425 6.88 -8.49 -20.09
N LYS A 426 6.16 -8.44 -21.22
CA LYS A 426 6.37 -7.40 -22.25
C LYS A 426 6.32 -5.98 -21.70
N LEU A 427 5.50 -5.77 -20.67
CA LEU A 427 5.34 -4.48 -20.02
C LEU A 427 6.60 -4.10 -19.24
N ASN A 428 7.13 -5.00 -18.40
CA ASN A 428 8.35 -4.74 -17.63
C ASN A 428 9.54 -4.49 -18.56
N VAL A 429 9.65 -5.25 -19.64
CA VAL A 429 10.70 -5.03 -20.68
C VAL A 429 10.54 -3.66 -21.34
N ALA A 430 9.32 -3.23 -21.70
CA ALA A 430 9.07 -1.91 -22.28
C ALA A 430 9.39 -0.77 -21.31
N GLN A 431 9.05 -0.93 -20.02
CA GLN A 431 9.40 0.03 -18.97
C GLN A 431 10.92 0.13 -18.77
N ALA A 432 11.64 -1.00 -18.73
CA ALA A 432 13.11 -0.99 -18.66
C ALA A 432 13.77 -0.32 -19.88
N GLN A 433 13.23 -0.56 -21.08
CA GLN A 433 13.69 0.12 -22.29
C GLN A 433 13.45 1.63 -22.22
N SER A 434 12.34 2.08 -21.65
CA SER A 434 12.06 3.51 -21.41
C SER A 434 13.09 4.13 -20.46
N LEU A 435 13.43 3.47 -19.34
CA LEU A 435 14.51 3.91 -18.44
C LEU A 435 15.85 4.03 -19.17
N LYS A 436 16.25 2.99 -19.90
CA LYS A 436 17.47 2.99 -20.72
C LYS A 436 17.51 4.18 -21.68
N GLN A 437 16.45 4.37 -22.44
CA GLN A 437 16.39 5.43 -23.46
C GLN A 437 16.49 6.82 -22.84
N THR A 438 15.79 7.09 -21.73
CA THR A 438 15.77 8.43 -21.11
C THR A 438 17.07 8.74 -20.39
N ILE A 439 17.65 7.78 -19.68
CA ILE A 439 18.93 7.95 -18.99
C ILE A 439 20.07 8.13 -20.00
N GLU A 440 20.21 7.23 -20.97
CA GLU A 440 21.28 7.33 -21.98
C GLU A 440 21.14 8.56 -22.89
N LYS A 441 19.91 8.99 -23.21
CA LYS A 441 19.68 10.24 -23.95
C LYS A 441 20.09 11.47 -23.15
N SER A 442 19.83 11.47 -21.84
CA SER A 442 20.14 12.63 -20.98
C SER A 442 21.64 12.74 -20.67
N LEU A 443 22.31 11.62 -20.39
CA LEU A 443 23.69 11.59 -19.91
C LEU A 443 24.72 11.24 -20.99
N GLY A 444 24.31 10.65 -22.13
CA GLY A 444 25.16 10.12 -23.17
C GLY A 444 25.56 8.66 -22.90
N SER A 445 25.44 7.79 -23.92
CA SER A 445 25.82 6.38 -23.82
C SER A 445 27.34 6.17 -23.69
N GLU A 446 28.15 7.18 -24.00
CA GLU A 446 29.57 7.20 -23.72
C GLU A 446 29.91 7.42 -22.24
N ASN A 447 28.92 7.80 -21.44
CA ASN A 447 29.04 8.05 -20.01
C ASN A 447 28.35 6.98 -19.16
N VAL A 448 27.12 6.62 -19.50
CA VAL A 448 26.30 5.64 -18.76
C VAL A 448 25.56 4.73 -19.74
N VAL A 449 25.61 3.43 -19.48
CA VAL A 449 24.88 2.41 -20.24
C VAL A 449 24.02 1.60 -19.28
N ILE A 450 22.74 1.45 -19.61
CA ILE A 450 21.83 0.56 -18.89
C ILE A 450 21.82 -0.79 -19.60
N ASP A 451 22.30 -1.82 -18.92
CA ASP A 451 22.29 -3.20 -19.40
C ASP A 451 21.04 -3.91 -18.89
N ILE A 452 20.06 -4.12 -19.78
CA ILE A 452 18.80 -4.79 -19.43
C ILE A 452 19.03 -6.31 -19.43
N ASN A 453 19.01 -6.92 -18.26
CA ASN A 453 19.17 -8.35 -18.08
C ASN A 453 17.79 -9.02 -18.05
N GLN A 454 17.37 -9.60 -19.18
CA GLN A 454 16.09 -10.31 -19.28
C GLN A 454 16.25 -11.72 -18.70
N LEU A 455 15.59 -11.95 -17.57
CA LEU A 455 15.68 -13.19 -16.78
C LEU A 455 14.33 -13.94 -16.79
N SER A 456 14.35 -15.23 -16.47
CA SER A 456 13.14 -15.94 -16.08
C SER A 456 12.58 -15.36 -14.78
N SER A 457 11.28 -15.53 -14.51
CA SER A 457 10.69 -15.03 -13.24
C SER A 457 11.41 -15.60 -12.02
N ASP A 458 11.74 -16.90 -12.02
CA ASP A 458 12.47 -17.55 -10.94
C ASP A 458 13.90 -16.98 -10.76
N ASP A 459 14.63 -16.76 -11.87
CA ASP A 459 15.98 -16.17 -11.80
C ASP A 459 15.91 -14.72 -11.34
N LEU A 460 14.89 -13.95 -11.75
CA LEU A 460 14.70 -12.58 -11.31
C LEU A 460 14.44 -12.53 -9.80
N GLU A 461 13.51 -13.32 -9.30
CA GLU A 461 13.20 -13.39 -7.87
C GLU A 461 14.43 -13.79 -7.05
N ASN A 462 15.19 -14.80 -7.50
CA ASN A 462 16.42 -15.24 -6.83
C ASN A 462 17.57 -14.22 -6.91
N ALA A 463 17.57 -13.36 -7.91
CA ALA A 463 18.54 -12.27 -8.05
C ALA A 463 18.16 -11.01 -7.27
N THR A 464 16.91 -10.93 -6.77
CA THR A 464 16.34 -9.79 -6.07
C THR A 464 15.69 -10.23 -4.75
N VAL A 465 14.40 -10.04 -4.55
CA VAL A 465 13.66 -10.19 -3.28
C VAL A 465 13.81 -11.55 -2.58
N ASN A 466 13.97 -12.65 -3.33
CA ASN A 466 14.18 -13.99 -2.77
C ASN A 466 15.68 -14.35 -2.63
N ALA A 467 16.59 -13.41 -2.86
CA ALA A 467 18.00 -13.63 -2.59
C ALA A 467 18.23 -13.99 -1.11
N ALA A 468 19.04 -15.00 -0.85
CA ALA A 468 19.27 -15.52 0.51
C ALA A 468 19.89 -14.49 1.47
N ASN A 469 20.60 -13.51 0.94
CA ASN A 469 21.24 -12.39 1.64
C ASN A 469 21.66 -11.33 0.62
N ALA A 470 22.10 -10.16 1.06
CA ALA A 470 22.52 -9.07 0.20
C ALA A 470 23.68 -9.44 -0.75
N ALA A 471 24.59 -10.32 -0.32
CA ALA A 471 25.71 -10.76 -1.16
C ALA A 471 25.25 -11.62 -2.36
N ALA A 472 24.07 -12.20 -2.30
CA ALA A 472 23.49 -13.00 -3.38
C ALA A 472 22.69 -12.15 -4.38
N GLU A 473 22.37 -10.89 -4.05
CA GLU A 473 21.67 -9.97 -4.94
C GLU A 473 22.52 -9.62 -6.17
N ASP A 474 21.89 -9.64 -7.35
CA ASP A 474 22.59 -9.57 -8.63
C ASP A 474 22.04 -8.48 -9.56
N TRP A 475 22.17 -7.23 -9.09
CA TRP A 475 21.72 -6.03 -9.79
C TRP A 475 22.50 -4.80 -9.34
N ASP A 476 22.57 -3.77 -10.19
CA ASP A 476 23.10 -2.44 -9.82
C ASP A 476 21.96 -1.46 -9.51
N ILE A 477 20.92 -1.48 -10.33
CA ILE A 477 19.66 -0.79 -10.10
C ILE A 477 18.51 -1.77 -10.33
N SER A 478 17.44 -1.63 -9.54
CA SER A 478 16.24 -2.46 -9.66
C SER A 478 14.98 -1.59 -9.65
N ASN A 479 14.10 -1.76 -10.65
CA ASN A 479 12.78 -1.10 -10.69
C ASN A 479 11.65 -2.03 -10.17
N SER A 480 12.00 -3.10 -9.47
CA SER A 480 11.07 -4.09 -8.94
C SER A 480 10.71 -3.86 -7.47
N VAL A 481 11.26 -2.79 -6.85
CA VAL A 481 11.02 -2.51 -5.42
C VAL A 481 9.82 -1.61 -5.23
N ALA A 482 8.99 -1.96 -4.24
CA ALA A 482 7.78 -1.24 -3.91
C ALA A 482 7.48 -1.32 -2.41
N TRP A 483 6.73 -0.33 -1.91
CA TRP A 483 6.24 -0.35 -0.55
C TRP A 483 4.82 0.20 -0.45
N ALA A 484 4.01 -0.40 0.40
CA ALA A 484 2.69 0.07 0.79
C ALA A 484 2.65 0.33 2.30
N PRO A 485 1.88 1.30 2.78
CA PRO A 485 1.89 1.64 4.20
C PRO A 485 1.21 0.57 5.06
N ASP A 486 1.85 0.21 6.16
CA ASP A 486 1.27 -0.68 7.18
C ASP A 486 0.39 0.08 8.18
N TYR A 487 0.64 1.37 8.39
CA TYR A 487 -0.12 2.24 9.30
C TYR A 487 -0.02 3.71 8.89
N GLN A 488 -0.90 4.56 9.43
CA GLN A 488 -1.06 5.97 9.03
C GLN A 488 -0.04 6.89 9.70
N ASP A 489 1.24 6.68 9.41
CA ASP A 489 2.37 7.51 9.88
C ASP A 489 3.54 7.41 8.89
N PRO A 490 4.30 8.50 8.62
CA PRO A 490 5.41 8.47 7.67
C PRO A 490 6.50 7.44 8.00
N SER A 491 6.62 7.04 9.28
CA SER A 491 7.58 6.03 9.69
C SER A 491 7.38 4.68 8.98
N THR A 492 6.15 4.35 8.57
CA THR A 492 5.88 3.11 7.82
C THR A 492 6.64 3.02 6.51
N TYR A 493 6.95 4.16 5.88
CA TYR A 493 7.74 4.23 4.65
C TYR A 493 9.23 4.43 4.89
N LEU A 494 9.58 5.18 5.93
CA LEU A 494 10.95 5.68 6.10
C LEU A 494 11.79 4.80 7.02
N ASP A 495 11.17 4.19 8.03
CA ASP A 495 11.87 3.34 9.00
C ASP A 495 12.38 2.02 8.37
N ILE A 496 11.84 1.61 7.22
CA ILE A 496 12.32 0.44 6.47
C ILE A 496 13.76 0.62 5.94
N PHE A 497 14.25 1.85 5.86
CA PHE A 497 15.61 2.16 5.41
C PHE A 497 16.58 2.40 6.57
N LYS A 498 16.18 2.18 7.83
CA LYS A 498 17.12 2.14 8.96
C LYS A 498 18.23 1.13 8.69
N THR A 499 19.45 1.45 9.09
CA THR A 499 20.58 0.51 8.92
C THR A 499 20.37 -0.85 9.58
N THR A 500 19.43 -0.92 10.54
CA THR A 500 19.03 -2.15 11.24
C THR A 500 17.89 -2.92 10.57
N SER A 501 17.29 -2.40 9.49
CA SER A 501 16.18 -3.04 8.77
C SER A 501 16.70 -3.97 7.66
N SER A 502 17.53 -4.93 8.01
CA SER A 502 18.37 -5.75 7.13
C SER A 502 17.66 -6.33 5.89
N GLU A 503 16.42 -6.77 6.02
CA GLU A 503 15.65 -7.32 4.89
C GLU A 503 15.29 -6.25 3.86
N ASN A 504 14.76 -5.11 4.32
CA ASN A 504 14.40 -4.02 3.40
C ASN A 504 15.63 -3.32 2.80
N THR A 505 16.69 -3.11 3.59
CA THR A 505 17.92 -2.54 3.05
C THR A 505 18.63 -3.47 2.08
N LYS A 506 18.48 -4.80 2.22
CA LYS A 506 18.87 -5.78 1.23
C LYS A 506 18.16 -5.50 -0.09
N ASP A 507 16.82 -5.51 -0.11
CA ASP A 507 16.02 -5.41 -1.33
C ASP A 507 16.12 -4.04 -2.03
N PHE A 508 16.32 -2.94 -1.28
CA PHE A 508 16.35 -1.59 -1.85
C PHE A 508 17.76 -1.03 -2.07
N MET A 509 18.75 -1.50 -1.31
CA MET A 509 20.09 -0.89 -1.30
C MET A 509 21.23 -1.92 -1.39
N GLY A 510 20.93 -3.21 -1.41
CA GLY A 510 21.92 -4.29 -1.60
C GLY A 510 22.84 -4.54 -0.41
N TYR A 511 22.41 -4.25 0.83
CA TYR A 511 23.16 -4.60 2.05
C TYR A 511 22.22 -5.02 3.19
N ASP A 512 22.70 -5.90 4.09
CA ASP A 512 21.96 -6.47 5.22
C ASP A 512 22.72 -6.43 6.57
N ASP A 513 23.96 -5.95 6.56
CA ASP A 513 24.76 -5.73 7.79
C ASP A 513 24.64 -4.26 8.25
N PRO A 514 24.14 -3.97 9.47
CA PRO A 514 24.02 -2.60 9.99
C PRO A 514 25.39 -1.88 10.13
N ASN A 515 26.52 -2.62 10.08
CA ASN A 515 27.87 -2.06 10.09
C ASN A 515 28.50 -2.02 8.69
N ASN A 516 27.71 -2.15 7.63
CA ASN A 516 28.21 -2.13 6.26
C ASN A 516 28.99 -0.84 5.95
N ALA A 517 30.18 -1.00 5.37
CA ALA A 517 31.08 0.12 5.07
C ALA A 517 30.52 1.07 4.00
N ALA A 518 29.83 0.51 2.97
CA ALA A 518 29.20 1.31 1.92
C ALA A 518 28.02 2.12 2.47
N ALA A 519 27.20 1.54 3.36
CA ALA A 519 26.12 2.22 4.06
C ALA A 519 26.66 3.39 4.93
N ALA A 520 27.77 3.17 5.62
CA ALA A 520 28.44 4.25 6.38
C ALA A 520 28.99 5.35 5.45
N GLN A 521 29.58 4.98 4.32
CA GLN A 521 30.15 5.92 3.34
C GLN A 521 29.08 6.81 2.71
N VAL A 522 27.88 6.30 2.43
CA VAL A 522 26.77 7.10 1.87
C VAL A 522 25.99 7.89 2.94
N GLY A 523 26.34 7.79 4.23
CA GLY A 523 25.80 8.59 5.32
C GLY A 523 24.51 8.06 5.95
N LEU A 524 24.18 6.78 5.82
CA LEU A 524 22.92 6.21 6.37
C LEU A 524 22.82 6.30 7.91
N LYS A 525 23.94 6.47 8.63
CA LYS A 525 23.89 6.73 10.08
C LYS A 525 23.31 8.11 10.42
N ASP A 526 23.52 9.11 9.56
CA ASP A 526 22.89 10.41 9.72
C ASP A 526 21.38 10.32 9.47
N TYR A 527 20.97 9.50 8.50
CA TYR A 527 19.57 9.18 8.26
C TYR A 527 18.92 8.49 9.47
N ASP A 528 19.59 7.49 10.07
CA ASP A 528 19.11 6.85 11.32
C ASP A 528 18.89 7.88 12.44
N ALA A 529 19.77 8.87 12.58
CA ALA A 529 19.63 9.91 13.58
C ALA A 529 18.39 10.79 13.34
N LEU A 530 18.08 11.11 12.07
CA LEU A 530 16.86 11.85 11.69
C LEU A 530 15.61 11.05 12.02
N LEU A 531 15.57 9.75 11.68
CA LEU A 531 14.46 8.87 12.00
C LEU A 531 14.25 8.73 13.51
N ASN A 532 15.32 8.55 14.28
CA ASN A 532 15.23 8.46 15.74
C ASN A 532 14.72 9.77 16.37
N SER A 533 15.13 10.93 15.84
CA SER A 533 14.60 12.23 16.26
C SER A 533 13.10 12.36 15.96
N ALA A 534 12.64 11.90 14.79
CA ALA A 534 11.24 11.93 14.43
C ALA A 534 10.42 10.96 15.28
N ALA A 535 10.90 9.73 15.48
CA ALA A 535 10.23 8.70 16.28
C ALA A 535 10.08 9.10 17.75
N SER A 536 11.01 9.88 18.30
CA SER A 536 10.96 10.37 19.68
C SER A 536 9.84 11.38 19.96
N GLU A 537 9.29 12.00 18.90
CA GLU A 537 8.14 12.91 19.04
C GLU A 537 6.84 12.09 18.94
N THR A 538 6.11 11.99 20.03
CA THR A 538 4.89 11.19 20.14
C THR A 538 3.67 11.98 20.60
N SER A 539 3.84 13.26 20.94
CA SER A 539 2.81 14.13 21.50
C SER A 539 2.28 15.16 20.52
N ASP A 540 3.15 15.71 19.66
CA ASP A 540 2.78 16.71 18.64
C ASP A 540 3.00 16.15 17.24
N LEU A 541 1.91 15.76 16.57
CA LEU A 541 1.95 15.18 15.23
C LEU A 541 2.51 16.17 14.18
N ASN A 542 2.31 17.46 14.34
CA ASN A 542 2.85 18.45 13.39
C ASN A 542 4.39 18.48 13.47
N VAL A 543 4.93 18.48 14.69
CA VAL A 543 6.38 18.39 14.91
C VAL A 543 6.93 17.05 14.45
N ARG A 544 6.21 15.96 14.73
CA ARG A 544 6.59 14.62 14.28
C ARG A 544 6.69 14.54 12.75
N TYR A 545 5.67 15.00 12.05
CA TYR A 545 5.64 14.96 10.58
C TYR A 545 6.69 15.90 9.96
N ASP A 546 6.95 17.05 10.55
CA ASP A 546 8.04 17.94 10.13
C ASP A 546 9.41 17.27 10.25
N ARG A 547 9.66 16.52 11.32
CA ARG A 547 10.90 15.75 11.51
C ARG A 547 11.02 14.59 10.52
N TYR A 548 9.93 13.86 10.23
CA TYR A 548 9.93 12.84 9.18
C TYR A 548 10.12 13.45 7.78
N ALA A 549 9.58 14.63 7.53
CA ALA A 549 9.84 15.37 6.29
C ALA A 549 11.34 15.71 6.12
N GLN A 550 12.06 16.00 7.22
CA GLN A 550 13.52 16.15 7.18
C GLN A 550 14.23 14.85 6.79
N ALA A 551 13.77 13.70 7.30
CA ALA A 551 14.32 12.40 6.93
C ALA A 551 14.02 12.07 5.45
N GLN A 552 12.81 12.34 4.96
CA GLN A 552 12.46 12.18 3.53
C GLN A 552 13.32 13.09 2.65
N ALA A 553 13.54 14.34 3.05
CA ALA A 553 14.38 15.26 2.30
C ALA A 553 15.83 14.76 2.20
N TRP A 554 16.38 14.19 3.26
CA TRP A 554 17.69 13.53 3.23
C TRP A 554 17.71 12.34 2.26
N LEU A 555 16.69 11.49 2.32
CA LEU A 555 16.59 10.32 1.43
C LEU A 555 16.50 10.74 -0.04
N GLU A 556 15.74 11.79 -0.33
CA GLU A 556 15.59 12.36 -1.67
C GLU A 556 16.92 12.92 -2.18
N ASP A 557 17.61 13.74 -1.37
CA ASP A 557 18.92 14.29 -1.71
C ASP A 557 19.97 13.21 -1.91
N SER A 558 19.92 12.13 -1.15
CA SER A 558 20.82 10.99 -1.30
C SER A 558 20.64 10.23 -2.62
N SER A 559 19.44 10.25 -3.19
CA SER A 559 19.01 9.45 -4.35
C SER A 559 19.39 7.96 -4.25
N LEU A 560 19.37 7.40 -3.04
CA LEU A 560 19.60 5.97 -2.78
C LEU A 560 18.36 5.13 -3.11
N VAL A 561 17.18 5.72 -2.98
CA VAL A 561 15.90 5.18 -3.42
C VAL A 561 15.25 6.25 -4.28
N ILE A 562 14.94 5.91 -5.52
CA ILE A 562 14.42 6.87 -6.51
C ILE A 562 12.93 6.56 -6.76
N PRO A 563 12.00 7.37 -6.25
CA PRO A 563 10.57 7.18 -6.50
C PRO A 563 10.25 7.25 -8.00
N LEU A 564 9.36 6.39 -8.47
CA LEU A 564 8.92 6.33 -9.87
C LEU A 564 7.44 6.62 -10.03
N THR A 565 6.62 5.71 -9.53
CA THR A 565 5.17 5.71 -9.81
C THR A 565 4.40 5.15 -8.62
N VAL A 566 3.09 5.38 -8.64
CA VAL A 566 2.18 4.70 -7.71
C VAL A 566 2.06 3.23 -8.07
N GLY A 567 2.00 2.36 -7.07
CA GLY A 567 1.83 0.92 -7.27
C GLY A 567 0.39 0.52 -7.60
N ASN A 568 -0.57 1.35 -7.19
CA ASN A 568 -2.00 1.12 -7.41
C ASN A 568 -2.74 2.46 -7.57
N GLY A 569 -3.96 2.42 -8.10
CA GLY A 569 -4.71 3.64 -8.45
C GLY A 569 -4.18 4.33 -9.72
N ALA A 570 -4.54 5.59 -9.91
CA ALA A 570 -4.26 6.40 -11.10
C ALA A 570 -4.54 5.64 -12.42
N ALA A 571 -5.56 4.79 -12.41
CA ALA A 571 -5.88 3.88 -13.49
C ALA A 571 -7.10 4.35 -14.28
N PRO A 572 -7.11 4.23 -15.60
CA PRO A 572 -8.29 4.55 -16.40
C PRO A 572 -9.39 3.50 -16.18
N VAL A 573 -10.60 3.99 -15.92
CA VAL A 573 -11.76 3.16 -15.56
C VAL A 573 -13.05 3.71 -16.15
N ILE A 574 -14.06 2.84 -16.19
CA ILE A 574 -15.48 3.20 -16.40
C ILE A 574 -16.28 2.65 -15.21
N SER A 575 -17.29 3.38 -14.75
CA SER A 575 -17.97 3.07 -13.49
C SER A 575 -19.45 3.45 -13.50
N ARG A 576 -20.26 2.67 -12.75
CA ARG A 576 -21.62 2.97 -12.30
C ARG A 576 -21.70 3.08 -10.78
N LEU A 577 -20.62 3.57 -10.17
CA LEU A 577 -20.55 3.86 -8.74
C LEU A 577 -20.46 5.37 -8.55
N THR A 578 -21.22 5.91 -7.61
CA THR A 578 -21.17 7.35 -7.30
C THR A 578 -19.77 7.70 -6.74
N PRO A 579 -19.03 8.63 -7.38
CA PRO A 579 -17.66 8.94 -6.98
C PRO A 579 -17.54 9.41 -5.53
N PHE A 580 -16.45 9.05 -4.88
CA PHE A 580 -16.06 9.50 -3.54
C PHE A 580 -17.09 9.24 -2.44
N THR A 581 -17.83 8.14 -2.52
CA THR A 581 -18.78 7.72 -1.47
C THR A 581 -18.21 6.63 -0.55
N GLY A 582 -17.26 5.81 -1.02
CA GLY A 582 -16.58 4.77 -0.24
C GLY A 582 -15.57 5.32 0.75
N ALA A 583 -15.07 4.47 1.63
CA ALA A 583 -13.95 4.79 2.50
C ALA A 583 -12.71 5.18 1.68
N SER A 584 -11.87 6.08 2.20
CA SER A 584 -10.74 6.63 1.44
C SER A 584 -9.38 6.34 2.07
N ILE A 585 -9.31 5.44 3.05
CA ILE A 585 -8.05 5.05 3.68
C ILE A 585 -7.30 4.01 2.83
N GLN A 586 -5.97 4.05 2.88
CA GLN A 586 -5.08 3.14 2.14
C GLN A 586 -4.36 2.13 3.04
N VAL A 587 -4.60 2.19 4.35
CA VAL A 587 -4.04 1.27 5.35
C VAL A 587 -5.13 0.35 5.90
N GLY A 588 -4.73 -0.80 6.45
CA GLY A 588 -5.66 -1.74 7.05
C GLY A 588 -6.46 -2.56 6.03
N ASP A 589 -7.34 -3.40 6.55
CA ASP A 589 -8.20 -4.24 5.72
C ASP A 589 -9.54 -3.55 5.37
N LYS A 590 -9.93 -2.51 6.10
CA LYS A 590 -11.09 -1.65 5.80
C LYS A 590 -10.74 -0.53 4.81
N ASN A 591 -9.96 -0.84 3.78
CA ASN A 591 -9.42 0.12 2.81
C ASN A 591 -10.40 0.42 1.66
N SER A 592 -10.04 1.41 0.85
CA SER A 592 -10.88 1.92 -0.22
C SER A 592 -11.16 0.94 -1.36
N SER A 593 -10.34 -0.09 -1.56
CA SER A 593 -10.51 -1.04 -2.66
C SER A 593 -11.47 -2.18 -2.35
N ASP A 594 -11.57 -2.58 -1.09
CA ASP A 594 -12.24 -3.83 -0.70
C ASP A 594 -13.44 -3.64 0.23
N TYR A 595 -13.65 -2.44 0.79
CA TYR A 595 -14.72 -2.16 1.73
C TYR A 595 -15.89 -1.40 1.09
N PHE A 596 -17.05 -2.04 0.97
CA PHE A 596 -18.19 -1.54 0.19
C PHE A 596 -19.34 -0.96 1.00
N LYS A 597 -19.24 -0.87 2.34
CA LYS A 597 -20.30 -0.35 3.22
C LYS A 597 -20.90 0.97 2.73
N TYR A 598 -20.06 1.92 2.37
CA TYR A 598 -20.48 3.29 2.02
C TYR A 598 -20.65 3.53 0.52
N VAL A 599 -20.20 2.61 -0.30
CA VAL A 599 -20.22 2.76 -1.77
C VAL A 599 -21.66 2.81 -2.27
N LYS A 600 -21.96 3.80 -3.12
CA LYS A 600 -23.30 4.01 -3.66
C LYS A 600 -23.38 3.65 -5.13
N PRO A 601 -24.40 2.89 -5.55
CA PRO A 601 -24.66 2.64 -6.96
C PRO A 601 -25.24 3.89 -7.63
N GLN A 602 -25.09 3.96 -8.96
CA GLN A 602 -25.88 4.84 -9.82
C GLN A 602 -26.25 4.12 -11.12
N GLU A 603 -27.37 4.51 -11.73
CA GLU A 603 -27.86 3.87 -12.96
C GLU A 603 -27.02 4.23 -14.18
N LYS A 604 -26.65 5.51 -14.30
CA LYS A 604 -25.90 6.03 -15.43
C LYS A 604 -24.40 5.81 -15.24
N VAL A 605 -23.70 5.56 -16.36
CA VAL A 605 -22.25 5.53 -16.35
C VAL A 605 -21.72 6.91 -15.95
N VAL A 606 -20.80 6.95 -14.99
CA VAL A 606 -20.14 8.18 -14.53
C VAL A 606 -19.46 8.86 -15.69
N THR A 607 -19.65 10.17 -15.85
CA THR A 607 -18.91 10.95 -16.83
C THR A 607 -17.61 11.48 -16.24
N LYS A 608 -16.60 11.70 -17.08
CA LYS A 608 -15.34 12.34 -16.68
C LYS A 608 -15.59 13.68 -15.97
N LYS A 609 -16.51 14.51 -16.51
CA LYS A 609 -16.90 15.78 -15.92
C LYS A 609 -17.53 15.61 -14.53
N GLU A 610 -18.43 14.65 -14.37
CA GLU A 610 -19.05 14.33 -13.08
C GLU A 610 -18.01 13.91 -12.05
N TYR A 611 -17.05 13.05 -12.46
CA TYR A 611 -15.97 12.63 -11.59
C TYR A 611 -15.09 13.80 -11.16
N GLU A 612 -14.64 14.65 -12.09
CA GLU A 612 -13.81 15.82 -11.82
C GLU A 612 -14.49 16.81 -10.86
N GLN A 613 -15.78 17.12 -11.09
CA GLN A 613 -16.55 17.99 -10.20
C GLN A 613 -16.71 17.38 -8.79
N SER A 614 -16.97 16.07 -8.73
CA SER A 614 -17.07 15.35 -7.46
C SER A 614 -15.73 15.34 -6.72
N ARG A 615 -14.62 15.21 -7.45
CA ARG A 615 -13.25 15.24 -6.92
C ARG A 615 -12.92 16.60 -6.30
N GLU A 616 -13.16 17.68 -7.02
CA GLU A 616 -12.92 19.05 -6.51
C GLU A 616 -13.68 19.32 -5.21
N LYS A 617 -14.96 18.94 -5.18
CA LYS A 617 -15.79 19.05 -3.98
C LYS A 617 -15.24 18.21 -2.84
N TRP A 618 -14.90 16.94 -3.13
CA TRP A 618 -14.37 16.01 -2.13
C TRP A 618 -13.03 16.48 -1.56
N LEU A 619 -12.10 16.98 -2.37
CA LEU A 619 -10.82 17.51 -1.90
C LEU A 619 -10.98 18.68 -0.94
N LYS A 620 -11.92 19.59 -1.23
CA LYS A 620 -12.23 20.71 -0.33
C LYS A 620 -12.80 20.22 1.00
N GLU A 621 -13.80 19.32 0.94
CA GLU A 621 -14.43 18.75 2.14
C GLU A 621 -13.43 17.90 2.95
N LYS A 622 -12.53 17.17 2.28
CA LYS A 622 -11.47 16.37 2.90
C LYS A 622 -10.55 17.23 3.76
N LYS A 623 -10.09 18.36 3.22
CA LYS A 623 -9.21 19.27 3.96
C LYS A 623 -9.89 19.74 5.26
N GLU A 624 -11.12 20.24 5.18
CA GLU A 624 -11.89 20.71 6.34
C GLU A 624 -12.14 19.59 7.36
N SER A 625 -12.44 18.37 6.87
CA SER A 625 -12.71 17.19 7.71
C SER A 625 -11.44 16.71 8.42
N ASN A 626 -10.30 16.68 7.73
CA ASN A 626 -9.02 16.24 8.31
C ASN A 626 -8.52 17.22 9.39
N GLU A 627 -8.62 18.54 9.14
CA GLU A 627 -8.29 19.55 10.15
C GLU A 627 -9.16 19.40 11.42
N LYS A 628 -10.44 19.13 11.24
CA LYS A 628 -11.34 18.89 12.37
C LYS A 628 -10.98 17.61 13.11
N ALA A 629 -10.75 16.51 12.38
CA ALA A 629 -10.38 15.22 12.98
C ALA A 629 -9.08 15.33 13.78
N GLN A 630 -8.08 16.06 13.29
CA GLN A 630 -6.82 16.29 13.98
C GLN A 630 -7.01 17.07 15.29
N LYS A 631 -7.84 18.13 15.28
CA LYS A 631 -8.18 18.89 16.48
C LYS A 631 -8.97 18.07 17.51
N ASP A 632 -9.81 17.15 17.03
CA ASP A 632 -10.62 16.30 17.89
C ASP A 632 -9.77 15.22 18.61
N LEU A 633 -8.57 14.89 18.15
CA LEU A 633 -7.67 13.93 18.81
C LEU A 633 -7.34 14.34 20.25
N GLU A 634 -7.19 15.64 20.54
CA GLU A 634 -6.91 16.13 21.88
C GLU A 634 -8.01 15.77 22.91
N LYS A 635 -9.26 15.61 22.45
CA LYS A 635 -10.41 15.24 23.32
C LYS A 635 -10.34 13.80 23.81
N HIS A 636 -9.56 12.97 23.12
CA HIS A 636 -9.38 11.56 23.47
C HIS A 636 -8.22 11.32 24.44
N VAL A 637 -7.36 12.31 24.69
CA VAL A 637 -6.26 12.21 25.67
C VAL A 637 -6.81 12.43 27.09
N LYS A 638 -6.61 11.46 28.00
CA LYS A 638 -7.15 11.47 29.37
C LYS A 638 -6.07 11.23 30.42
#